data_f75cd3109a463cacb9c2c0f59b349a82
#
_entry.id   f75cd3109a463cacb9c2c0f59b349a82
#
_cell.length_a   1.000
_cell.length_b   1.000
_cell.length_c   1.000
_cell.angle_alpha   90.00
_cell.angle_beta   90.00
_cell.angle_gamma   90.00
#
_symmetry.space_group_name_H-M   'P 1'
#
loop_
_entity.id
_entity.type
_entity.pdbx_description
1 polymer ?
#
loop_
_entity_poly.entity_id
_entity_poly.type
_entity_poly.pdbx_seq_one_letter_code
_entity_poly.pdbx_strand_id
1 'polypeptide(L)'
;MAEIEDRETFAELLSLGVKELKLHPDYKIKRKKGEDSSLGQSYIANIANELGVSPNTIKSWIGQMGLKYIPGRIDDGKLFGIIWIIVKKTDIDISWFSKLMETTSIPTLKPALPAWVSSCLEKAKILGADNSFGAPLNKDIEEVVKKIFHNKLQTEADTPKEHFTIHNLPARWSGVFIGRHFDLEAIRQWVISPSPLCLISGWAGIGKTTLALEVAYACIQKNYRETESLEIDWPNLNSIVWFSADWKGLTFSDFLNTIAYQLGRIEQINRSIDEKRFVVRNALANYAKEKPVLLVIDSIDTAESEIYEFITNLPQGVKVLLTSRENLQQKYRNNFRDMVTIQLKGLEKDDALNYLFYEVKQHMKMSNSSNKQEQMEQLLNSPLEIREQLISATAGNPKAIALSIAYIADDDIPAQQLIQELGKAGYSLLELFDFLFGRTWEKCDEDTLHLWKVLCFFSKPPDEKSWATAAGLDARKFHFAVDQMKLFALIQGERIEGKIHYLGHQTVVTYGAQRLLEDKQFENVARKRWSQYYIHYLDNYLKRDLPDSIYWSYLLGRDLEEIKKEWPNILKVIKWANESNQKELLIELVFRISHFLSRINLPLRIKYGKIAADYAKQLRKHTYEAFFRIDTLGWALMEVNNLDGSLLQIDSGLKTLDQLSSDRSDVYDLKAWGLALKARLLLKKNNPNKAECILEEVREIFTTPVIQHRISLVRGDLCMVYKNYGAAIRLYEEANEISLIYGGEKTIEAYFNLGVAYVICDMLEEAEKCFNSLLYQKDKANQIELIYYHYGMAQLLLQKGENIEALQSNQEAINLIDSWGPTISIRKEVEEFNEVIKHNIREN
;
A
#
# COMPACT_ATOMS: atom_id res chain seq x y z
N MET A 1 4.71 24.10 3.44
CA MET A 1 5.95 24.15 4.24
C MET A 1 6.50 22.74 4.27
N ALA A 2 7.78 22.59 3.92
CA ALA A 2 8.47 21.29 4.01
C ALA A 2 8.52 20.83 5.47
N GLU A 3 8.07 19.61 5.74
CA GLU A 3 8.20 18.96 7.04
C GLU A 3 9.55 18.25 7.08
N ILE A 4 10.31 18.43 8.17
CA ILE A 4 11.61 17.80 8.33
C ILE A 4 11.38 16.52 9.14
N GLU A 5 11.53 15.37 8.50
CA GLU A 5 11.27 14.05 9.07
C GLU A 5 12.45 13.57 9.93
N ASP A 6 13.66 13.76 9.44
CA ASP A 6 14.90 13.47 10.19
C ASP A 6 15.69 14.76 10.44
N ARG A 7 15.45 15.36 11.59
CA ARG A 7 16.01 16.69 11.92
C ARG A 7 17.53 16.68 12.15
N GLU A 8 18.07 15.61 12.67
CA GLU A 8 19.50 15.50 12.94
C GLU A 8 20.27 15.35 11.64
N THR A 9 19.92 14.37 10.82
CA THR A 9 20.55 14.15 9.52
C THR A 9 20.34 15.35 8.58
N PHE A 10 19.16 15.97 8.58
CA PHE A 10 18.91 17.22 7.85
C PHE A 10 19.89 18.33 8.22
N ALA A 11 20.05 18.58 9.52
CA ALA A 11 20.92 19.65 10.01
C ALA A 11 22.40 19.37 9.69
N GLU A 12 22.84 18.11 9.78
CA GLU A 12 24.20 17.70 9.43
C GLU A 12 24.48 17.92 7.93
N LEU A 13 23.58 17.45 7.05
CA LEU A 13 23.72 17.61 5.61
C LEU A 13 23.67 19.09 5.19
N LEU A 14 22.73 19.86 5.73
CA LEU A 14 22.66 21.29 5.45
C LEU A 14 23.88 22.04 5.98
N SER A 15 24.40 21.65 7.14
CA SER A 15 25.64 22.19 7.71
C SER A 15 26.84 21.93 6.81
N LEU A 16 26.92 20.77 6.16
CA LEU A 16 27.97 20.47 5.20
C LEU A 16 27.92 21.45 4.00
N GLY A 17 26.77 21.62 3.38
CA GLY A 17 26.60 22.55 2.26
C GLY A 17 26.88 24.01 2.65
N VAL A 18 26.44 24.46 3.83
CA VAL A 18 26.72 25.80 4.34
C VAL A 18 28.22 26.00 4.66
N LYS A 19 28.92 24.95 5.10
CA LYS A 19 30.40 25.00 5.32
C LYS A 19 31.17 25.17 4.02
N GLU A 20 30.74 24.51 2.93
CA GLU A 20 31.36 24.68 1.61
C GLU A 20 31.24 26.13 1.10
N LEU A 21 30.12 26.81 1.36
CA LEU A 21 29.95 28.25 1.03
C LEU A 21 31.00 29.16 1.71
N LYS A 22 31.55 28.76 2.88
CA LYS A 22 32.61 29.53 3.56
C LYS A 22 33.86 29.71 2.70
N LEU A 23 34.12 28.82 1.75
CA LEU A 23 35.25 28.84 0.85
C LEU A 23 34.99 29.76 -0.35
N HIS A 24 33.74 30.10 -0.65
CA HIS A 24 33.38 30.94 -1.80
C HIS A 24 33.77 32.42 -1.58
N PRO A 25 34.28 33.13 -2.63
CA PRO A 25 34.71 34.51 -2.51
C PRO A 25 33.69 35.48 -1.93
N ASP A 26 32.41 35.33 -2.25
CA ASP A 26 31.32 36.20 -1.77
C ASP A 26 31.08 36.11 -0.26
N TYR A 27 31.46 34.98 0.37
CA TYR A 27 31.28 34.75 1.78
C TYR A 27 32.60 34.78 2.58
N LYS A 28 33.74 34.95 1.90
CA LYS A 28 35.04 35.16 2.56
C LYS A 28 34.98 36.43 3.38
N ILE A 29 35.35 36.34 4.67
CA ILE A 29 35.49 37.48 5.56
C ILE A 29 36.72 38.31 5.10
N LYS A 30 36.48 39.48 4.55
CA LYS A 30 37.58 40.46 4.29
C LYS A 30 38.06 41.00 5.67
N ARG A 31 39.17 40.51 6.19
CA ARG A 31 39.81 41.07 7.41
C ARG A 31 40.39 42.44 7.07
N LYS A 32 39.80 43.52 7.61
CA LYS A 32 40.50 44.79 7.69
C LYS A 32 41.57 44.69 8.80
N LYS A 33 42.80 44.97 8.48
CA LYS A 33 43.89 45.08 9.41
C LYS A 33 43.55 46.16 10.48
N GLY A 34 43.27 45.74 11.74
CA GLY A 34 43.15 46.64 12.89
C GLY A 34 41.80 46.69 13.62
N GLU A 35 40.82 45.81 13.29
CA GLU A 35 39.58 45.74 14.07
C GLU A 35 39.53 44.51 14.98
N ASP A 36 39.04 44.71 16.17
CA ASP A 36 38.93 43.79 17.29
C ASP A 36 38.05 42.58 16.90
N SER A 37 38.38 41.41 17.36
CA SER A 37 37.87 40.12 16.92
C SER A 37 36.40 39.81 17.23
N SER A 38 35.61 40.80 17.69
CA SER A 38 34.22 40.62 18.15
C SER A 38 33.14 41.07 17.17
N LEU A 39 33.47 41.68 16.01
CA LEU A 39 32.50 42.27 15.06
C LEU A 39 32.65 41.83 13.62
N GLY A 40 33.36 40.75 13.35
CA GLY A 40 33.37 40.14 12.01
C GLY A 40 31.97 39.57 11.64
N GLN A 41 31.29 40.18 10.64
CA GLN A 41 30.08 39.55 10.08
C GLN A 41 30.41 38.12 9.68
N SER A 42 29.79 37.14 10.36
CA SER A 42 30.04 35.74 10.07
C SER A 42 29.51 35.43 8.68
N TYR A 43 30.13 34.50 7.92
CA TYR A 43 29.62 34.06 6.61
C TYR A 43 28.14 33.65 6.71
N ILE A 44 27.69 33.15 7.84
CA ILE A 44 26.28 32.86 8.14
C ILE A 44 25.42 34.13 8.07
N ALA A 45 25.93 35.29 8.54
CA ALA A 45 25.19 36.56 8.47
C ALA A 45 25.00 37.00 7.00
N ASN A 46 26.00 36.76 6.13
CA ASN A 46 25.90 37.09 4.72
C ASN A 46 24.85 36.19 4.02
N ILE A 47 24.86 34.88 4.31
CA ILE A 47 23.84 33.96 3.77
C ILE A 47 22.45 34.37 4.28
N ALA A 48 22.34 34.69 5.57
CA ALA A 48 21.06 35.08 6.16
C ALA A 48 20.49 36.37 5.55
N ASN A 49 21.34 37.35 5.28
CA ASN A 49 20.96 38.58 4.57
C ASN A 49 20.47 38.31 3.14
N GLU A 50 21.14 37.42 2.40
CA GLU A 50 20.75 37.03 1.04
C GLU A 50 19.39 36.33 1.00
N LEU A 51 19.07 35.58 2.04
CA LEU A 51 17.78 34.89 2.20
C LEU A 51 16.68 35.68 2.89
N GLY A 52 16.98 36.90 3.38
CA GLY A 52 16.02 37.69 4.15
C GLY A 52 15.62 37.07 5.49
N VAL A 53 16.51 36.34 6.14
CA VAL A 53 16.28 35.68 7.44
C VAL A 53 17.30 36.13 8.49
N SER A 54 17.06 35.82 9.78
CA SER A 54 18.05 36.11 10.81
C SER A 54 19.22 35.12 10.78
N PRO A 55 20.45 35.54 11.18
CA PRO A 55 21.57 34.60 11.30
C PRO A 55 21.29 33.45 12.27
N ASN A 56 20.48 33.67 13.31
CA ASN A 56 20.08 32.64 14.25
C ASN A 56 19.16 31.60 13.58
N THR A 57 18.38 32.00 12.58
CA THR A 57 17.56 31.08 11.78
C THR A 57 18.44 30.07 11.05
N ILE A 58 19.50 30.53 10.37
CA ILE A 58 20.44 29.63 9.69
C ILE A 58 21.18 28.74 10.72
N LYS A 59 21.65 29.31 11.85
CA LYS A 59 22.28 28.52 12.92
C LYS A 59 21.37 27.44 13.49
N SER A 60 20.08 27.73 13.60
CA SER A 60 19.06 26.76 14.01
C SER A 60 18.94 25.63 12.99
N TRP A 61 18.83 25.94 11.69
CA TRP A 61 18.68 24.95 10.62
C TRP A 61 19.87 24.01 10.49
N ILE A 62 21.10 24.49 10.70
CA ILE A 62 22.35 23.69 10.67
C ILE A 62 22.73 23.07 12.02
N GLY A 63 21.81 23.06 12.99
CA GLY A 63 22.01 22.43 14.27
C GLY A 63 22.98 23.11 15.25
N GLN A 64 23.54 24.27 14.88
CA GLN A 64 24.53 24.98 15.77
C GLN A 64 23.94 25.48 17.09
N MET A 65 22.62 25.55 17.24
CA MET A 65 21.95 25.95 18.47
C MET A 65 21.50 24.75 19.33
N GLY A 66 21.78 23.53 18.88
CA GLY A 66 21.37 22.26 19.48
C GLY A 66 20.11 21.67 18.84
N LEU A 67 20.00 20.34 18.88
CA LEU A 67 18.97 19.57 18.16
C LEU A 67 17.53 20.02 18.46
N LYS A 68 17.23 20.41 19.69
CA LYS A 68 15.89 20.90 20.08
C LYS A 68 15.44 22.19 19.38
N TYR A 69 16.36 22.94 18.78
CA TYR A 69 16.07 24.18 18.06
C TYR A 69 15.97 23.99 16.54
N ILE A 70 16.24 22.79 16.03
CA ILE A 70 16.03 22.50 14.62
C ILE A 70 14.51 22.50 14.36
N PRO A 71 14.01 23.32 13.43
CA PRO A 71 12.57 23.40 13.17
C PRO A 71 12.03 22.10 12.61
N GLY A 72 10.81 21.74 12.96
CA GLY A 72 10.09 20.61 12.33
C GLY A 72 9.58 20.94 10.93
N ARG A 73 9.46 22.24 10.58
CA ARG A 73 8.96 22.71 9.28
C ARG A 73 9.71 23.96 8.85
N ILE A 74 10.07 24.02 7.57
CA ILE A 74 10.71 25.18 6.93
C ILE A 74 9.84 25.61 5.75
N ASP A 75 9.73 26.92 5.53
CA ASP A 75 9.09 27.46 4.33
C ASP A 75 9.83 27.00 3.06
N ASP A 76 9.07 26.50 2.07
CA ASP A 76 9.63 25.89 0.85
C ASP A 76 10.52 26.88 0.07
N GLY A 77 10.13 28.14 -0.01
CA GLY A 77 10.90 29.16 -0.71
C GLY A 77 12.23 29.46 -0.03
N LYS A 78 12.27 29.46 1.31
CA LYS A 78 13.50 29.69 2.08
C LYS A 78 14.42 28.47 2.06
N LEU A 79 13.86 27.26 2.11
CA LEU A 79 14.64 26.02 1.96
C LEU A 79 15.23 25.93 0.57
N PHE A 80 14.42 26.20 -0.48
CA PHE A 80 14.91 26.26 -1.85
C PHE A 80 15.98 27.32 -2.04
N GLY A 81 15.81 28.51 -1.43
CA GLY A 81 16.79 29.60 -1.51
C GLY A 81 18.15 29.21 -0.97
N ILE A 82 18.23 28.56 0.21
CA ILE A 82 19.53 28.11 0.75
C ILE A 82 20.16 27.01 -0.08
N ILE A 83 19.35 26.05 -0.57
CA ILE A 83 19.83 24.98 -1.46
C ILE A 83 20.36 25.57 -2.78
N TRP A 84 19.63 26.53 -3.35
CA TRP A 84 20.03 27.24 -4.57
C TRP A 84 21.39 27.95 -4.41
N ILE A 85 21.57 28.68 -3.31
CA ILE A 85 22.84 29.37 -3.01
C ILE A 85 23.99 28.33 -2.93
N ILE A 86 23.78 27.21 -2.24
CA ILE A 86 24.79 26.15 -2.07
C ILE A 86 25.15 25.56 -3.43
N VAL A 87 24.17 25.11 -4.21
CA VAL A 87 24.41 24.45 -5.49
C VAL A 87 25.01 25.40 -6.53
N LYS A 88 24.61 26.67 -6.54
CA LYS A 88 25.13 27.66 -7.48
C LYS A 88 26.56 28.10 -7.19
N LYS A 89 26.93 28.16 -5.90
CA LYS A 89 28.20 28.78 -5.47
C LYS A 89 29.26 27.77 -4.98
N THR A 90 28.94 26.47 -4.97
CA THR A 90 29.87 25.41 -4.57
C THR A 90 29.88 24.27 -5.58
N ASP A 91 30.93 23.46 -5.54
CA ASP A 91 31.04 22.25 -6.35
C ASP A 91 30.51 21.01 -5.60
N ILE A 92 29.54 21.21 -4.70
CA ILE A 92 28.95 20.12 -3.91
C ILE A 92 28.24 19.10 -4.82
N ASP A 93 28.48 17.82 -4.56
CA ASP A 93 27.91 16.75 -5.37
C ASP A 93 26.38 16.69 -5.22
N ILE A 94 25.74 16.39 -6.35
CA ILE A 94 24.28 16.27 -6.42
C ILE A 94 23.71 15.18 -5.50
N SER A 95 24.50 14.17 -5.17
CA SER A 95 24.14 13.15 -4.17
C SER A 95 23.83 13.77 -2.81
N TRP A 96 24.49 14.87 -2.46
CA TRP A 96 24.18 15.65 -1.25
C TRP A 96 22.75 16.19 -1.27
N PHE A 97 22.34 16.77 -2.39
CA PHE A 97 20.98 17.30 -2.55
C PHE A 97 19.93 16.20 -2.39
N SER A 98 20.14 15.06 -3.05
CA SER A 98 19.21 13.92 -2.94
C SER A 98 19.07 13.43 -1.50
N LYS A 99 20.20 13.27 -0.79
CA LYS A 99 20.20 12.88 0.61
C LYS A 99 19.53 13.91 1.52
N LEU A 100 19.74 15.21 1.28
CA LEU A 100 19.08 16.27 2.04
C LEU A 100 17.57 16.24 1.85
N MET A 101 17.09 16.00 0.62
CA MET A 101 15.67 15.94 0.32
C MET A 101 15.00 14.71 0.93
N GLU A 102 15.72 13.58 1.10
CA GLU A 102 15.24 12.38 1.78
C GLU A 102 14.92 12.61 3.28
N THR A 103 15.47 13.65 3.88
CA THR A 103 15.19 14.03 5.28
C THR A 103 13.94 14.92 5.42
N THR A 104 13.27 15.21 4.34
CA THR A 104 12.08 16.10 4.30
C THR A 104 10.88 15.41 3.67
N SER A 105 9.70 15.95 3.90
CA SER A 105 8.46 15.50 3.23
C SER A 105 8.37 15.88 1.75
N ILE A 106 9.42 16.48 1.18
CA ILE A 106 9.43 16.84 -0.24
C ILE A 106 9.69 15.58 -1.08
N PRO A 107 8.84 15.29 -2.08
CA PRO A 107 9.00 14.08 -2.89
C PRO A 107 10.34 14.08 -3.62
N THR A 108 11.16 13.07 -3.38
CA THR A 108 12.45 12.85 -4.07
C THR A 108 12.29 12.22 -5.46
N LEU A 109 11.08 11.79 -5.83
CA LEU A 109 10.78 11.14 -7.10
C LEU A 109 10.88 12.13 -8.28
N LYS A 110 11.64 11.77 -9.29
CA LYS A 110 11.99 12.53 -10.50
C LYS A 110 10.86 13.36 -11.17
N PRO A 111 9.58 12.96 -11.20
CA PRO A 111 8.51 13.78 -11.79
C PRO A 111 8.01 14.92 -10.89
N ALA A 112 8.12 14.80 -9.57
CA ALA A 112 7.59 15.80 -8.63
C ALA A 112 8.58 16.94 -8.32
N LEU A 113 9.88 16.70 -8.47
CA LEU A 113 10.92 17.69 -8.21
C LEU A 113 10.84 18.91 -9.16
N PRO A 114 10.63 18.78 -10.48
CA PRO A 114 10.40 19.93 -11.36
C PRO A 114 9.16 20.74 -11.00
N ALA A 115 8.08 20.08 -10.61
CA ALA A 115 6.85 20.76 -10.18
C ALA A 115 7.05 21.51 -8.86
N TRP A 116 7.77 20.94 -7.92
CA TRP A 116 8.13 21.61 -6.66
C TRP A 116 9.02 22.83 -6.90
N VAL A 117 10.07 22.69 -7.73
CA VAL A 117 10.96 23.81 -8.13
C VAL A 117 10.15 24.93 -8.78
N SER A 118 9.26 24.62 -9.73
CA SER A 118 8.38 25.60 -10.38
C SER A 118 7.46 26.30 -9.38
N SER A 119 6.85 25.57 -8.45
CA SER A 119 6.01 26.13 -7.40
C SER A 119 6.79 27.04 -6.44
N CYS A 120 8.02 26.68 -6.09
CA CYS A 120 8.88 27.53 -5.24
C CYS A 120 9.28 28.83 -5.97
N LEU A 121 9.52 28.77 -7.28
CA LEU A 121 9.81 29.94 -8.10
C LEU A 121 8.61 30.87 -8.25
N GLU A 122 7.41 30.34 -8.42
CA GLU A 122 6.16 31.13 -8.43
C GLU A 122 5.92 31.83 -7.09
N LYS A 123 6.10 31.11 -5.98
CA LYS A 123 6.01 31.70 -4.63
C LYS A 123 7.04 32.79 -4.36
N ALA A 124 8.26 32.62 -4.86
CA ALA A 124 9.32 33.64 -4.76
C ALA A 124 8.95 34.92 -5.56
N LYS A 125 8.29 34.78 -6.70
CA LYS A 125 7.78 35.93 -7.48
C LYS A 125 6.64 36.67 -6.78
N ILE A 126 5.76 35.97 -6.08
CA ILE A 126 4.60 36.52 -5.38
C ILE A 126 5.02 37.26 -4.08
N LEU A 127 6.12 36.89 -3.46
CA LEU A 127 6.61 37.51 -2.23
C LEU A 127 7.38 38.85 -2.43
N GLY A 128 7.33 39.43 -3.62
CA GLY A 128 7.77 40.81 -3.84
C GLY A 128 9.28 40.99 -3.66
N ALA A 129 10.07 40.06 -4.10
CA ALA A 129 11.51 40.25 -4.29
C ALA A 129 11.73 41.31 -5.39
N ASP A 130 11.55 42.57 -5.02
CA ASP A 130 11.94 43.69 -5.84
C ASP A 130 13.41 43.55 -6.25
N ASN A 131 13.61 43.35 -7.56
CA ASN A 131 14.76 43.75 -8.36
C ASN A 131 16.20 43.35 -7.99
N SER A 132 16.47 42.53 -6.99
CA SER A 132 17.83 42.01 -6.79
C SER A 132 18.08 40.67 -7.52
N PHE A 133 17.03 40.02 -8.01
CA PHE A 133 17.08 38.82 -8.87
C PHE A 133 16.62 39.17 -10.30
N GLY A 134 17.34 40.08 -10.96
CA GLY A 134 16.97 40.55 -12.29
C GLY A 134 17.11 39.49 -13.38
N ALA A 135 16.33 39.66 -14.42
CA ALA A 135 16.23 39.00 -15.74
C ALA A 135 17.19 37.87 -16.26
N PRO A 136 18.34 37.52 -15.66
CA PRO A 136 19.10 36.30 -16.01
C PRO A 136 18.48 34.99 -15.45
N LEU A 137 17.46 35.08 -14.64
CA LEU A 137 16.97 33.94 -13.84
C LEU A 137 16.58 32.71 -14.67
N ASN A 138 16.01 32.89 -15.87
CA ASN A 138 15.57 31.76 -16.70
C ASN A 138 16.74 30.94 -17.29
N LYS A 139 17.85 31.58 -17.66
CA LYS A 139 19.05 30.87 -18.18
C LYS A 139 19.81 30.16 -17.06
N ASP A 140 19.95 30.82 -15.93
CA ASP A 140 20.66 30.25 -14.76
C ASP A 140 19.86 29.09 -14.13
N ILE A 141 18.52 29.16 -14.15
CA ILE A 141 17.63 28.07 -13.71
C ILE A 141 17.75 26.90 -14.68
N GLU A 142 17.72 27.14 -16.00
CA GLU A 142 17.94 26.09 -16.99
C GLU A 142 19.32 25.45 -16.82
N GLU A 143 20.35 26.22 -16.48
CA GLU A 143 21.71 25.71 -16.30
C GLU A 143 21.85 24.88 -15.01
N VAL A 144 21.21 25.28 -13.89
CA VAL A 144 21.20 24.49 -12.65
C VAL A 144 20.28 23.29 -12.79
N VAL A 145 19.11 23.43 -13.41
CA VAL A 145 18.26 22.30 -13.76
C VAL A 145 19.00 21.37 -14.75
N LYS A 146 19.71 21.88 -15.72
CA LYS A 146 20.58 21.09 -16.59
C LYS A 146 21.75 20.46 -15.84
N LYS A 147 22.42 21.12 -14.90
CA LYS A 147 23.44 20.50 -14.05
C LYS A 147 22.82 19.39 -13.16
N ILE A 148 21.66 19.64 -12.62
CA ILE A 148 20.92 18.65 -11.79
C ILE A 148 20.47 17.46 -12.66
N PHE A 149 20.07 17.67 -13.89
CA PHE A 149 19.51 16.63 -14.77
C PHE A 149 20.47 16.14 -15.87
N HIS A 150 21.49 16.92 -16.33
CA HIS A 150 22.39 16.51 -17.40
C HIS A 150 23.44 15.48 -16.96
N ASN A 151 23.95 15.57 -15.73
CA ASN A 151 24.83 14.51 -15.21
C ASN A 151 24.11 13.17 -15.01
N LYS A 152 22.79 13.17 -14.88
CA LYS A 152 21.98 11.92 -14.86
C LYS A 152 21.63 11.41 -16.27
N LEU A 153 21.49 12.28 -17.27
CA LEU A 153 21.21 11.88 -18.66
C LEU A 153 22.43 11.35 -19.40
N GLN A 154 23.63 11.77 -19.03
CA GLN A 154 24.87 11.20 -19.60
C GLN A 154 25.28 9.88 -18.94
N THR A 155 24.92 9.66 -17.66
CA THR A 155 25.08 8.35 -17.00
C THR A 155 23.99 7.35 -17.39
N GLU A 156 22.84 7.80 -17.91
CA GLU A 156 21.76 6.91 -18.38
C GLU A 156 21.93 6.48 -19.87
N ALA A 157 22.82 7.13 -20.66
CA ALA A 157 23.07 6.74 -22.05
C ALA A 157 24.07 5.59 -22.20
N ASP A 158 24.93 5.34 -21.19
CA ASP A 158 25.98 4.30 -21.23
C ASP A 158 25.82 3.20 -20.17
N THR A 159 24.78 3.22 -19.33
CA THR A 159 24.42 2.10 -18.46
C THR A 159 23.30 1.27 -19.11
N PRO A 160 23.41 -0.07 -19.15
CA PRO A 160 22.29 -0.91 -19.56
C PRO A 160 21.09 -0.54 -18.68
N LYS A 161 19.90 -0.37 -19.28
CA LYS A 161 18.65 -0.11 -18.58
C LYS A 161 18.57 -1.03 -17.35
N GLU A 162 18.73 -0.49 -16.14
CA GLU A 162 18.51 -1.24 -14.93
C GLU A 162 17.02 -1.58 -14.89
N HIS A 163 16.70 -2.82 -15.21
CA HIS A 163 15.37 -3.34 -15.03
C HIS A 163 15.13 -3.50 -13.54
N PHE A 164 14.31 -2.62 -12.96
CA PHE A 164 13.85 -2.79 -11.57
C PHE A 164 13.00 -4.05 -11.49
N THR A 165 13.38 -4.95 -10.60
CA THR A 165 12.57 -6.13 -10.30
C THR A 165 11.29 -5.69 -9.59
N ILE A 166 10.12 -6.04 -10.13
CA ILE A 166 8.84 -5.77 -9.49
C ILE A 166 8.64 -6.76 -8.34
N HIS A 167 8.37 -6.28 -7.14
CA HIS A 167 8.17 -7.17 -5.99
C HIS A 167 7.23 -6.62 -4.92
N ASN A 168 6.65 -7.54 -4.10
CA ASN A 168 5.84 -7.25 -2.90
C ASN A 168 6.43 -7.94 -1.66
N LEU A 169 7.74 -8.03 -1.57
CA LEU A 169 8.40 -8.71 -0.46
C LEU A 169 8.04 -8.05 0.87
N PRO A 170 7.84 -8.86 1.93
CA PRO A 170 7.87 -8.34 3.29
C PRO A 170 9.22 -7.69 3.55
N ALA A 171 9.26 -6.72 4.44
CA ALA A 171 10.53 -6.13 4.82
C ALA A 171 11.45 -7.17 5.48
N ARG A 172 12.76 -6.95 5.39
CA ARG A 172 13.74 -7.82 6.02
C ARG A 172 13.57 -7.81 7.53
N TRP A 173 13.71 -8.97 8.12
CA TRP A 173 13.85 -9.07 9.56
C TRP A 173 15.08 -8.26 9.99
N SER A 174 14.92 -7.40 10.98
CA SER A 174 15.99 -6.50 11.48
C SER A 174 17.17 -7.22 12.13
N GLY A 175 17.17 -8.55 12.13
CA GLY A 175 18.23 -9.40 12.66
C GLY A 175 19.30 -9.77 11.64
N VAL A 176 20.45 -10.19 12.13
CA VAL A 176 21.51 -10.75 11.29
C VAL A 176 21.10 -12.15 10.83
N PHE A 177 21.21 -12.42 9.52
CA PHE A 177 21.08 -13.79 8.99
C PHE A 177 22.37 -14.57 9.25
N ILE A 178 22.29 -15.66 9.98
CA ILE A 178 23.47 -16.44 10.43
C ILE A 178 23.42 -17.83 9.83
N GLY A 179 24.53 -18.23 9.20
CA GLY A 179 24.73 -19.57 8.66
C GLY A 179 23.93 -19.85 7.39
N ARG A 180 23.56 -21.12 7.20
CA ARG A 180 22.75 -21.60 6.06
C ARG A 180 23.43 -21.50 4.69
N HIS A 181 24.76 -21.44 4.63
CA HIS A 181 25.47 -21.27 3.36
C HIS A 181 25.20 -22.40 2.38
N PHE A 182 25.11 -23.64 2.85
CA PHE A 182 24.80 -24.81 2.02
C PHE A 182 23.35 -24.78 1.51
N ASP A 183 22.41 -24.36 2.37
CA ASP A 183 21.00 -24.24 1.98
C ASP A 183 20.82 -23.12 0.94
N LEU A 184 21.48 -21.96 1.13
CA LEU A 184 21.47 -20.85 0.17
C LEU A 184 22.04 -21.27 -1.19
N GLU A 185 23.17 -21.96 -1.20
CA GLU A 185 23.80 -22.42 -2.45
C GLU A 185 22.93 -23.47 -3.16
N ALA A 186 22.31 -24.39 -2.42
CA ALA A 186 21.40 -25.38 -2.98
C ALA A 186 20.19 -24.70 -3.65
N ILE A 187 19.64 -23.64 -3.02
CA ILE A 187 18.53 -22.87 -3.62
C ILE A 187 19.00 -22.08 -4.82
N ARG A 188 20.19 -21.47 -4.79
CA ARG A 188 20.78 -20.77 -5.94
C ARG A 188 20.90 -21.71 -7.14
N GLN A 189 21.42 -22.91 -6.93
CA GLN A 189 21.52 -23.93 -7.97
C GLN A 189 20.16 -24.32 -8.53
N TRP A 190 19.14 -24.41 -7.66
CA TRP A 190 17.78 -24.63 -8.13
C TRP A 190 17.26 -23.46 -8.97
N VAL A 191 17.48 -22.20 -8.60
CA VAL A 191 16.99 -21.03 -9.36
C VAL A 191 17.48 -21.06 -10.81
N ILE A 192 18.73 -21.47 -11.06
CA ILE A 192 19.30 -21.59 -12.39
C ILE A 192 19.01 -22.94 -13.09
N SER A 193 18.49 -23.92 -12.37
CA SER A 193 18.16 -25.25 -12.92
C SER A 193 16.88 -25.23 -13.77
N PRO A 194 16.58 -26.26 -14.57
CA PRO A 194 15.31 -26.35 -15.27
C PRO A 194 14.09 -26.65 -14.37
N SER A 195 14.30 -27.20 -13.15
CA SER A 195 13.20 -27.54 -12.24
C SER A 195 12.38 -26.31 -11.85
N PRO A 196 11.03 -26.30 -12.02
CA PRO A 196 10.21 -25.15 -11.70
C PRO A 196 9.94 -24.97 -10.21
N LEU A 197 10.02 -26.05 -9.41
CA LEU A 197 9.57 -26.06 -8.02
C LEU A 197 10.71 -26.36 -7.05
N CYS A 198 10.77 -25.61 -5.96
CA CYS A 198 11.62 -25.90 -4.80
C CYS A 198 10.80 -25.83 -3.53
N LEU A 199 10.94 -26.83 -2.68
CA LEU A 199 10.32 -26.91 -1.38
C LEU A 199 11.39 -26.80 -0.28
N ILE A 200 11.26 -25.80 0.58
CA ILE A 200 11.95 -25.70 1.86
C ILE A 200 11.04 -26.34 2.91
N SER A 201 11.35 -27.54 3.34
CA SER A 201 10.60 -28.25 4.38
C SER A 201 11.36 -28.24 5.71
N GLY A 202 10.63 -28.33 6.81
CA GLY A 202 11.24 -28.39 8.14
C GLY A 202 10.33 -27.91 9.24
N TRP A 203 10.77 -28.05 10.46
CA TRP A 203 9.97 -27.73 11.64
C TRP A 203 9.64 -26.25 11.81
N ALA A 204 8.63 -25.95 12.64
CA ALA A 204 8.29 -24.59 13.02
C ALA A 204 9.50 -23.89 13.68
N GLY A 205 9.68 -22.59 13.41
CA GLY A 205 10.76 -21.80 13.99
C GLY A 205 12.17 -22.10 13.49
N ILE A 206 12.35 -23.03 12.54
CA ILE A 206 13.66 -23.44 12.02
C ILE A 206 14.30 -22.40 11.07
N GLY A 207 13.54 -21.38 10.62
CA GLY A 207 14.03 -20.33 9.73
C GLY A 207 13.65 -20.50 8.25
N LYS A 208 12.60 -21.26 7.90
CA LYS A 208 12.15 -21.46 6.50
C LYS A 208 11.77 -20.12 5.83
N THR A 209 10.91 -19.37 6.45
CA THR A 209 10.44 -18.05 5.97
C THR A 209 11.61 -17.08 5.84
N THR A 210 12.52 -17.06 6.83
CA THR A 210 13.72 -16.22 6.81
C THR A 210 14.63 -16.57 5.64
N LEU A 211 14.89 -17.87 5.42
CA LEU A 211 15.70 -18.33 4.29
C LEU A 211 15.05 -17.98 2.94
N ALA A 212 13.74 -18.21 2.78
CA ALA A 212 13.03 -17.86 1.56
C ALA A 212 13.07 -16.34 1.28
N LEU A 213 12.97 -15.53 2.33
CA LEU A 213 13.04 -14.08 2.22
C LEU A 213 14.46 -13.60 1.83
N GLU A 214 15.50 -14.17 2.44
CA GLU A 214 16.89 -13.87 2.07
C GLU A 214 17.21 -14.24 0.62
N VAL A 215 16.73 -15.38 0.14
CA VAL A 215 16.82 -15.77 -1.28
C VAL A 215 16.13 -14.75 -2.18
N ALA A 216 14.92 -14.33 -1.82
CA ALA A 216 14.16 -13.36 -2.62
C ALA A 216 14.89 -12.00 -2.69
N TYR A 217 15.42 -11.53 -1.56
CA TYR A 217 16.23 -10.30 -1.54
C TYR A 217 17.54 -10.43 -2.29
N ALA A 218 18.21 -11.57 -2.21
CA ALA A 218 19.43 -11.82 -2.97
C ALA A 218 19.21 -11.77 -4.47
N CYS A 219 18.02 -12.19 -4.96
CA CYS A 219 17.64 -12.11 -6.37
C CYS A 219 17.33 -10.69 -6.86
N ILE A 220 17.11 -9.71 -5.96
CA ILE A 220 16.86 -8.30 -6.31
C ILE A 220 18.15 -7.50 -6.33
N GLN A 221 19.06 -7.74 -5.39
CA GLN A 221 20.24 -6.92 -5.17
C GLN A 221 21.45 -7.48 -5.95
N LYS A 222 21.89 -6.79 -7.00
CA LYS A 222 23.12 -7.13 -7.75
C LYS A 222 24.41 -7.11 -6.90
N ASN A 223 24.40 -6.45 -5.74
CA ASN A 223 25.54 -6.33 -4.83
C ASN A 223 25.11 -6.70 -3.40
N TYR A 224 24.83 -7.97 -3.19
CA TYR A 224 24.61 -8.48 -1.84
C TYR A 224 25.95 -8.58 -1.08
N ARG A 225 26.44 -7.43 -0.60
CA ARG A 225 27.70 -7.30 0.16
C ARG A 225 27.42 -6.81 1.57
N GLU A 226 26.89 -7.66 2.43
CA GLU A 226 26.95 -7.40 3.89
C GLU A 226 27.39 -8.59 4.74
N THR A 227 27.83 -9.68 4.12
CA THR A 227 28.55 -10.73 4.84
C THR A 227 29.84 -11.03 4.08
N GLU A 228 30.97 -10.81 4.74
CA GLU A 228 32.34 -10.85 4.21
C GLU A 228 32.82 -12.21 3.64
N SER A 229 31.96 -13.17 3.33
CA SER A 229 32.45 -14.51 3.05
C SER A 229 31.98 -15.23 1.79
N LEU A 230 31.02 -14.74 1.00
CA LEU A 230 30.66 -15.42 -0.25
C LEU A 230 30.17 -14.42 -1.31
N GLU A 231 30.99 -14.19 -2.37
CA GLU A 231 30.54 -13.61 -3.64
C GLU A 231 29.67 -14.63 -4.38
N ILE A 232 28.42 -14.81 -3.94
CA ILE A 232 27.46 -15.64 -4.67
C ILE A 232 26.72 -14.73 -5.66
N ASP A 233 26.94 -14.97 -6.94
CA ASP A 233 26.21 -14.25 -8.01
C ASP A 233 24.80 -14.86 -8.16
N TRP A 234 23.76 -14.09 -7.76
CA TRP A 234 22.38 -14.50 -7.88
C TRP A 234 21.79 -14.08 -9.23
N PRO A 235 20.95 -14.91 -9.85
CA PRO A 235 20.32 -14.59 -11.12
C PRO A 235 19.33 -13.41 -10.94
N ASN A 236 19.40 -12.46 -11.88
CA ASN A 236 18.49 -11.32 -11.91
C ASN A 236 17.11 -11.77 -12.41
N LEU A 237 16.07 -11.56 -11.60
CA LEU A 237 14.70 -11.93 -11.89
C LEU A 237 13.89 -10.72 -12.40
N ASN A 238 12.85 -10.97 -13.21
CA ASN A 238 11.98 -9.91 -13.72
C ASN A 238 10.94 -9.47 -12.68
N SER A 239 10.39 -10.43 -11.93
CA SER A 239 9.42 -10.17 -10.89
C SER A 239 9.51 -11.22 -9.77
N ILE A 240 9.22 -10.79 -8.54
CA ILE A 240 9.10 -11.68 -7.39
C ILE A 240 7.76 -11.41 -6.73
N VAL A 241 6.91 -12.44 -6.62
CA VAL A 241 5.61 -12.34 -5.96
C VAL A 241 5.62 -13.18 -4.69
N TRP A 242 5.46 -12.53 -3.55
CA TRP A 242 5.41 -13.14 -2.24
C TRP A 242 3.97 -13.38 -1.78
N PHE A 243 3.72 -14.57 -1.26
CA PHE A 243 2.47 -14.99 -0.63
C PHE A 243 2.77 -15.48 0.79
N SER A 244 2.01 -15.03 1.75
CA SER A 244 1.98 -15.62 3.08
C SER A 244 0.62 -16.30 3.26
N ALA A 245 0.64 -17.63 3.32
CA ALA A 245 -0.53 -18.39 3.72
C ALA A 245 -0.59 -18.34 5.25
N ASP A 246 -1.26 -17.31 5.77
CA ASP A 246 -1.45 -17.15 7.21
C ASP A 246 -2.27 -18.31 7.80
N TRP A 247 -2.43 -18.31 9.11
CA TRP A 247 -3.13 -19.38 9.82
C TRP A 247 -4.58 -19.66 9.35
N LYS A 248 -5.19 -18.78 8.55
CA LYS A 248 -6.51 -19.00 7.91
C LYS A 248 -6.40 -19.61 6.50
N GLY A 249 -5.20 -19.73 5.97
CA GLY A 249 -4.94 -20.25 4.62
C GLY A 249 -4.96 -19.18 3.52
N LEU A 250 -4.37 -19.52 2.39
CA LEU A 250 -4.33 -18.73 1.17
C LEU A 250 -5.41 -19.23 0.22
N THR A 251 -6.39 -18.39 -0.12
CA THR A 251 -7.42 -18.77 -1.10
C THR A 251 -6.88 -18.69 -2.52
N PHE A 252 -7.40 -19.51 -3.42
CA PHE A 252 -7.01 -19.49 -4.83
C PHE A 252 -7.32 -18.15 -5.50
N SER A 253 -8.44 -17.54 -5.11
CA SER A 253 -8.81 -16.20 -5.60
C SER A 253 -7.80 -15.13 -5.15
N ASP A 254 -7.38 -15.12 -3.87
CA ASP A 254 -6.42 -14.15 -3.36
C ASP A 254 -5.02 -14.38 -3.97
N PHE A 255 -4.66 -15.64 -4.23
CA PHE A 255 -3.43 -16.01 -4.92
C PHE A 255 -3.38 -15.42 -6.34
N LEU A 256 -4.43 -15.66 -7.15
CA LEU A 256 -4.52 -15.11 -8.51
C LEU A 256 -4.56 -13.59 -8.52
N ASN A 257 -5.30 -12.98 -7.59
CA ASN A 257 -5.40 -11.53 -7.47
C ASN A 257 -4.05 -10.88 -7.12
N THR A 258 -3.25 -11.50 -6.25
CA THR A 258 -1.93 -10.99 -5.88
C THR A 258 -0.96 -11.03 -7.07
N ILE A 259 -0.96 -12.11 -7.85
CA ILE A 259 -0.15 -12.18 -9.08
C ILE A 259 -0.59 -11.09 -10.06
N ALA A 260 -1.90 -10.98 -10.31
CA ALA A 260 -2.45 -9.99 -11.20
C ALA A 260 -2.04 -8.57 -10.79
N TYR A 261 -2.16 -8.24 -9.50
CA TYR A 261 -1.76 -6.95 -8.95
C TYR A 261 -0.28 -6.65 -9.20
N GLN A 262 0.61 -7.59 -8.86
CA GLN A 262 2.06 -7.40 -9.00
C GLN A 262 2.52 -7.29 -10.45
N LEU A 263 1.85 -7.99 -11.36
CA LEU A 263 2.15 -7.90 -12.79
C LEU A 263 1.44 -6.72 -13.50
N GLY A 264 0.89 -5.75 -12.74
CA GLY A 264 0.18 -4.60 -13.30
C GLY A 264 -1.14 -4.96 -13.98
N ARG A 265 -1.76 -6.10 -13.60
CA ARG A 265 -3.02 -6.61 -14.12
C ARG A 265 -4.12 -6.54 -13.06
N ILE A 266 -4.23 -5.41 -12.39
CA ILE A 266 -5.15 -5.16 -11.25
C ILE A 266 -6.61 -5.50 -11.60
N GLU A 267 -6.96 -5.38 -12.83
CA GLU A 267 -8.26 -5.55 -13.48
C GLU A 267 -8.75 -7.01 -13.49
N GLN A 268 -7.83 -7.96 -13.37
CA GLN A 268 -8.16 -9.38 -13.33
C GLN A 268 -8.93 -9.76 -12.06
N ILE A 269 -8.87 -8.90 -11.03
CA ILE A 269 -9.54 -9.09 -9.75
C ILE A 269 -11.06 -9.25 -9.90
N ASN A 270 -11.64 -8.72 -10.96
CA ASN A 270 -13.09 -8.70 -11.19
C ASN A 270 -13.62 -9.85 -12.06
N ARG A 271 -12.79 -10.77 -12.53
CA ARG A 271 -13.19 -11.90 -13.38
C ARG A 271 -13.65 -13.11 -12.58
N SER A 272 -14.30 -14.06 -13.26
CA SER A 272 -14.53 -15.40 -12.70
C SER A 272 -13.19 -16.10 -12.40
N ILE A 273 -13.19 -17.09 -11.53
CA ILE A 273 -11.96 -17.82 -11.15
C ILE A 273 -11.29 -18.46 -12.36
N ASP A 274 -12.08 -19.01 -13.29
CA ASP A 274 -11.56 -19.67 -14.48
C ASP A 274 -10.93 -18.69 -15.48
N GLU A 275 -11.57 -17.55 -15.69
CA GLU A 275 -11.01 -16.48 -16.52
C GLU A 275 -9.72 -15.90 -15.90
N LYS A 276 -9.71 -15.66 -14.59
CA LYS A 276 -8.51 -15.23 -13.86
C LYS A 276 -7.35 -16.21 -14.03
N ARG A 277 -7.63 -17.51 -13.87
CA ARG A 277 -6.66 -18.60 -14.03
C ARG A 277 -5.97 -18.52 -15.39
N PHE A 278 -6.75 -18.36 -16.46
CA PHE A 278 -6.23 -18.25 -17.83
C PHE A 278 -5.40 -16.98 -18.04
N VAL A 279 -5.90 -15.82 -17.64
CA VAL A 279 -5.23 -14.53 -17.87
C VAL A 279 -3.97 -14.38 -17.03
N VAL A 280 -4.00 -14.77 -15.77
CA VAL A 280 -2.82 -14.77 -14.90
C VAL A 280 -1.74 -15.67 -15.43
N ARG A 281 -2.11 -16.85 -15.95
CA ARG A 281 -1.16 -17.79 -16.59
C ARG A 281 -0.51 -17.17 -17.83
N ASN A 282 -1.27 -16.48 -18.68
CA ASN A 282 -0.74 -15.81 -19.87
C ASN A 282 0.14 -14.61 -19.50
N ALA A 283 -0.23 -13.85 -18.47
CA ALA A 283 0.59 -12.76 -17.95
C ALA A 283 1.95 -13.29 -17.44
N LEU A 284 1.93 -14.33 -16.63
CA LEU A 284 3.16 -14.99 -16.17
C LEU A 284 4.03 -15.48 -17.33
N ALA A 285 3.43 -16.09 -18.35
CA ALA A 285 4.14 -16.55 -19.55
C ALA A 285 4.82 -15.39 -20.30
N ASN A 286 4.15 -14.25 -20.40
CA ASN A 286 4.68 -13.07 -21.09
C ASN A 286 5.83 -12.43 -20.30
N TYR A 287 5.68 -12.28 -18.98
CA TYR A 287 6.74 -11.75 -18.12
C TYR A 287 7.97 -12.67 -18.08
N ALA A 288 7.76 -13.98 -18.08
CA ALA A 288 8.83 -14.97 -18.01
C ALA A 288 9.62 -15.14 -19.33
N LYS A 289 9.17 -14.55 -20.46
CA LYS A 289 9.90 -14.60 -21.76
C LYS A 289 11.24 -13.88 -21.70
N GLU A 290 11.32 -12.77 -20.98
CA GLU A 290 12.55 -11.96 -20.91
C GLU A 290 13.48 -12.44 -19.80
N LYS A 291 12.93 -12.67 -18.61
CA LYS A 291 13.66 -13.13 -17.40
C LYS A 291 12.74 -13.98 -16.53
N PRO A 292 13.30 -14.90 -15.72
CA PRO A 292 12.50 -15.73 -14.83
C PRO A 292 11.66 -14.89 -13.85
N VAL A 293 10.46 -15.41 -13.51
CA VAL A 293 9.57 -14.90 -12.47
C VAL A 293 9.60 -15.84 -11.29
N LEU A 294 9.75 -15.33 -10.06
CA LEU A 294 9.73 -16.13 -8.84
C LEU A 294 8.42 -15.91 -8.07
N LEU A 295 7.69 -16.96 -7.82
CA LEU A 295 6.60 -17.00 -6.87
C LEU A 295 7.08 -17.62 -5.57
N VAL A 296 6.97 -16.93 -4.45
CA VAL A 296 7.30 -17.45 -3.12
C VAL A 296 6.02 -17.68 -2.35
N ILE A 297 5.72 -18.91 -1.95
CA ILE A 297 4.54 -19.25 -1.15
C ILE A 297 5.00 -19.72 0.22
N ASP A 298 4.92 -18.84 1.19
CA ASP A 298 5.29 -19.13 2.56
C ASP A 298 4.13 -19.83 3.30
N SER A 299 4.45 -20.94 3.98
CA SER A 299 3.49 -21.78 4.73
C SER A 299 2.36 -22.37 3.86
N ILE A 300 2.69 -22.98 2.72
CA ILE A 300 1.72 -23.55 1.78
C ILE A 300 0.77 -24.59 2.41
N ASP A 301 1.11 -25.13 3.59
CA ASP A 301 0.31 -26.15 4.29
C ASP A 301 -1.15 -25.76 4.51
N THR A 302 -1.43 -24.46 4.54
CA THR A 302 -2.76 -23.88 4.79
C THR A 302 -3.42 -23.32 3.54
N ALA A 303 -2.82 -23.53 2.35
CA ALA A 303 -3.34 -23.06 1.08
C ALA A 303 -4.43 -23.97 0.51
N GLU A 304 -5.36 -23.40 -0.28
CA GLU A 304 -6.39 -24.17 -0.98
C GLU A 304 -5.78 -25.12 -2.03
N SER A 305 -6.46 -26.26 -2.26
CA SER A 305 -6.01 -27.31 -3.16
C SER A 305 -5.77 -26.88 -4.60
N GLU A 306 -6.56 -25.91 -5.09
CA GLU A 306 -6.47 -25.35 -6.43
C GLU A 306 -5.16 -24.64 -6.70
N ILE A 307 -4.50 -24.12 -5.63
CA ILE A 307 -3.16 -23.53 -5.74
C ILE A 307 -2.12 -24.59 -6.11
N TYR A 308 -2.21 -25.76 -5.50
CA TYR A 308 -1.31 -26.89 -5.83
C TYR A 308 -1.45 -27.31 -7.30
N GLU A 309 -2.68 -27.36 -7.83
CA GLU A 309 -2.93 -27.66 -9.25
C GLU A 309 -2.36 -26.56 -10.16
N PHE A 310 -2.51 -25.30 -9.77
CA PHE A 310 -2.05 -24.17 -10.58
C PHE A 310 -0.53 -24.16 -10.69
N ILE A 311 0.20 -24.32 -9.57
CA ILE A 311 1.67 -24.25 -9.55
C ILE A 311 2.34 -25.45 -10.23
N THR A 312 1.67 -26.60 -10.39
CA THR A 312 2.20 -27.75 -11.15
C THR A 312 2.12 -27.56 -12.66
N ASN A 313 1.35 -26.60 -13.15
CA ASN A 313 1.09 -26.33 -14.56
C ASN A 313 1.52 -24.93 -15.00
N LEU A 314 2.62 -24.40 -14.47
CA LEU A 314 3.09 -23.06 -14.77
C LEU A 314 3.82 -22.96 -16.11
N PRO A 315 3.84 -21.77 -16.74
CA PRO A 315 4.62 -21.52 -17.96
C PRO A 315 6.12 -21.70 -17.70
N GLN A 316 6.87 -21.98 -18.77
CA GLN A 316 8.32 -22.02 -18.71
C GLN A 316 8.90 -20.66 -18.27
N GLY A 317 9.95 -20.68 -17.43
CA GLY A 317 10.54 -19.47 -16.87
C GLY A 317 9.89 -18.96 -15.57
N VAL A 318 8.80 -19.58 -15.11
CA VAL A 318 8.23 -19.32 -13.80
C VAL A 318 8.78 -20.32 -12.79
N LYS A 319 9.33 -19.80 -11.69
CA LYS A 319 9.87 -20.58 -10.57
C LYS A 319 8.96 -20.43 -9.36
N VAL A 320 8.83 -21.48 -8.55
CA VAL A 320 8.07 -21.43 -7.31
C VAL A 320 8.90 -21.94 -6.15
N LEU A 321 9.09 -21.10 -5.16
CA LEU A 321 9.71 -21.44 -3.89
C LEU A 321 8.61 -21.62 -2.83
N LEU A 322 8.54 -22.80 -2.27
CA LEU A 322 7.54 -23.18 -1.28
C LEU A 322 8.20 -23.34 0.09
N THR A 323 7.52 -22.90 1.15
CA THR A 323 7.88 -23.32 2.50
C THR A 323 6.75 -24.15 3.10
N SER A 324 7.09 -25.23 3.80
CA SER A 324 6.12 -26.16 4.40
C SER A 324 6.66 -26.78 5.68
N ARG A 325 5.77 -27.15 6.59
CA ARG A 325 6.09 -27.98 7.76
C ARG A 325 6.10 -29.47 7.38
N GLU A 326 5.34 -29.84 6.35
CA GLU A 326 5.17 -31.19 5.85
C GLU A 326 6.08 -31.45 4.64
N ASN A 327 6.42 -32.72 4.45
CA ASN A 327 7.07 -33.13 3.21
C ASN A 327 6.01 -33.39 2.14
N LEU A 328 5.72 -32.36 1.34
CA LEU A 328 4.69 -32.39 0.30
C LEU A 328 4.96 -33.45 -0.78
N GLN A 329 6.23 -33.82 -1.01
CA GLN A 329 6.59 -34.89 -1.94
C GLN A 329 6.02 -36.26 -1.54
N GLN A 330 5.92 -36.52 -0.25
CA GLN A 330 5.28 -37.73 0.24
C GLN A 330 3.76 -37.71 0.13
N LYS A 331 3.17 -36.54 0.36
CA LYS A 331 1.71 -36.34 0.36
C LYS A 331 1.11 -36.27 -1.07
N TYR A 332 1.85 -35.70 -2.02
CA TYR A 332 1.39 -35.41 -3.40
C TYR A 332 2.36 -36.00 -4.45
N ARG A 333 2.82 -37.24 -4.29
CA ARG A 333 3.84 -37.92 -5.15
C ARG A 333 3.60 -37.79 -6.65
N ASN A 334 2.34 -37.75 -7.10
CA ASN A 334 2.02 -37.73 -8.52
C ASN A 334 2.09 -36.31 -9.13
N ASN A 335 2.01 -35.27 -8.33
CA ASN A 335 1.92 -33.87 -8.80
C ASN A 335 3.28 -33.15 -8.79
N PHE A 336 4.26 -33.61 -7.99
CA PHE A 336 5.53 -32.90 -7.73
C PHE A 336 6.77 -33.76 -8.09
N ARG A 337 6.75 -34.42 -9.30
CA ARG A 337 7.84 -35.31 -9.71
C ARG A 337 9.19 -34.61 -9.86
N ASP A 338 9.22 -33.37 -10.32
CA ASP A 338 10.42 -32.60 -10.63
C ASP A 338 10.71 -31.49 -9.59
N MET A 339 10.24 -31.65 -8.35
CA MET A 339 10.45 -30.71 -7.27
C MET A 339 11.76 -30.96 -6.54
N VAL A 340 12.60 -29.93 -6.43
CA VAL A 340 13.76 -29.94 -5.53
C VAL A 340 13.28 -29.75 -4.09
N THR A 341 13.75 -30.63 -3.18
CA THR A 341 13.37 -30.53 -1.76
C THR A 341 14.60 -30.30 -0.90
N ILE A 342 14.56 -29.22 -0.11
CA ILE A 342 15.56 -28.87 0.89
C ILE A 342 14.94 -29.04 2.26
N GLN A 343 15.44 -30.04 3.00
CA GLN A 343 14.99 -30.29 4.36
C GLN A 343 15.86 -29.50 5.34
N LEU A 344 15.33 -28.40 5.86
CA LEU A 344 16.01 -27.60 6.88
C LEU A 344 16.09 -28.33 8.21
N LYS A 345 17.32 -28.45 8.69
CA LYS A 345 17.65 -28.92 10.04
C LYS A 345 17.96 -27.74 10.95
N GLY A 346 18.25 -27.99 12.21
CA GLY A 346 18.82 -26.98 13.12
C GLY A 346 20.07 -26.32 12.53
N LEU A 347 20.45 -25.17 13.04
CA LEU A 347 21.71 -24.52 12.68
C LEU A 347 22.87 -25.48 13.01
N GLU A 348 23.89 -25.45 12.17
CA GLU A 348 25.16 -26.14 12.48
C GLU A 348 25.73 -25.57 13.80
N LYS A 349 26.54 -26.36 14.48
CA LYS A 349 27.01 -26.06 15.84
C LYS A 349 27.62 -24.68 15.98
N ASP A 350 28.51 -24.30 15.07
CA ASP A 350 29.19 -23.00 15.11
C ASP A 350 28.23 -21.85 14.79
N ASP A 351 27.33 -22.03 13.83
CA ASP A 351 26.29 -21.05 13.48
C ASP A 351 25.29 -20.89 14.64
N ALA A 352 24.91 -21.96 15.29
CA ALA A 352 24.04 -21.95 16.46
C ALA A 352 24.69 -21.25 17.65
N LEU A 353 25.99 -21.42 17.86
CA LEU A 353 26.76 -20.65 18.86
C LEU A 353 26.80 -19.17 18.52
N ASN A 354 27.06 -18.81 17.26
CA ASN A 354 27.06 -17.44 16.81
C ASN A 354 25.66 -16.79 16.98
N TYR A 355 24.60 -17.56 16.68
CA TYR A 355 23.23 -17.09 16.89
C TYR A 355 22.91 -16.91 18.37
N LEU A 356 23.33 -17.81 19.24
CA LEU A 356 23.22 -17.67 20.69
C LEU A 356 23.92 -16.40 21.19
N PHE A 357 25.17 -16.15 20.76
CA PHE A 357 25.90 -14.93 21.12
C PHE A 357 25.17 -13.66 20.63
N TYR A 358 24.62 -13.70 19.43
CA TYR A 358 23.85 -12.57 18.88
C TYR A 358 22.63 -12.29 19.75
N GLU A 359 21.81 -13.28 20.06
CA GLU A 359 20.57 -13.14 20.85
C GLU A 359 20.89 -12.66 22.28
N VAL A 360 21.89 -13.22 22.94
CA VAL A 360 22.32 -12.77 24.28
C VAL A 360 22.70 -11.30 24.25
N LYS A 361 23.46 -10.84 23.25
CA LYS A 361 23.84 -9.42 23.12
C LYS A 361 22.62 -8.53 22.85
N GLN A 362 21.60 -8.99 22.12
CA GLN A 362 20.37 -8.23 21.94
C GLN A 362 19.61 -8.09 23.27
N HIS A 363 19.49 -9.17 24.05
CA HIS A 363 18.87 -9.12 25.37
C HIS A 363 19.59 -8.18 26.34
N MET A 364 20.91 -8.17 26.34
CA MET A 364 21.71 -7.22 27.13
C MET A 364 21.43 -5.76 26.76
N LYS A 365 21.28 -5.45 25.46
CA LYS A 365 20.94 -4.10 24.98
C LYS A 365 19.53 -3.66 25.36
N MET A 366 18.58 -4.59 25.40
CA MET A 366 17.17 -4.30 25.70
C MET A 366 16.92 -4.18 27.21
N SER A 367 17.75 -4.76 28.05
CA SER A 367 17.55 -4.80 29.49
C SER A 367 18.26 -3.65 30.19
N ASN A 368 17.49 -2.85 30.96
CA ASN A 368 18.03 -1.84 31.87
C ASN A 368 18.31 -2.39 33.28
N SER A 369 18.10 -3.70 33.52
CA SER A 369 18.32 -4.33 34.82
C SER A 369 19.73 -4.91 34.92
N SER A 370 20.50 -4.48 35.93
CA SER A 370 21.85 -4.95 36.19
C SER A 370 21.90 -6.49 36.41
N ASN A 371 20.87 -7.03 37.06
CA ASN A 371 20.79 -8.47 37.34
C ASN A 371 20.64 -9.31 36.05
N LYS A 372 19.78 -8.85 35.14
CA LYS A 372 19.57 -9.51 33.82
C LYS A 372 20.82 -9.42 32.94
N GLN A 373 21.54 -8.31 32.98
CA GLN A 373 22.81 -8.16 32.27
C GLN A 373 23.87 -9.12 32.82
N GLU A 374 23.99 -9.24 34.15
CA GLU A 374 24.92 -10.17 34.80
C GLU A 374 24.66 -11.62 34.43
N GLN A 375 23.39 -12.05 34.36
CA GLN A 375 23.03 -13.41 33.93
C GLN A 375 23.40 -13.69 32.49
N MET A 376 23.15 -12.71 31.60
CA MET A 376 23.52 -12.83 30.21
C MET A 376 25.06 -12.89 30.05
N GLU A 377 25.81 -12.16 30.85
CA GLU A 377 27.27 -12.28 30.93
C GLU A 377 27.70 -13.65 31.46
N GLN A 378 27.05 -14.16 32.51
CA GLN A 378 27.30 -15.50 33.02
C GLN A 378 27.06 -16.57 31.96
N LEU A 379 26.03 -16.47 31.15
CA LEU A 379 25.76 -17.38 30.04
C LEU A 379 26.85 -17.29 28.95
N LEU A 380 27.30 -16.09 28.60
CA LEU A 380 28.38 -15.87 27.62
C LEU A 380 29.69 -16.45 28.12
N ASN A 381 30.01 -16.32 29.43
CA ASN A 381 31.23 -16.78 30.07
C ASN A 381 31.15 -18.23 30.57
N SER A 382 29.98 -18.89 30.41
CA SER A 382 29.80 -20.29 30.80
C SER A 382 30.73 -21.23 30.00
N PRO A 383 31.09 -22.38 30.53
CA PRO A 383 31.84 -23.37 29.79
C PRO A 383 31.19 -23.69 28.44
N LEU A 384 32.00 -23.98 27.41
CA LEU A 384 31.50 -24.26 26.04
C LEU A 384 30.52 -25.43 26.05
N GLU A 385 30.73 -26.44 26.87
CA GLU A 385 29.89 -27.60 27.03
C GLU A 385 28.46 -27.25 27.44
N ILE A 386 28.24 -26.23 28.28
CA ILE A 386 26.92 -25.81 28.71
C ILE A 386 26.18 -25.14 27.54
N ARG A 387 26.86 -24.32 26.78
CA ARG A 387 26.29 -23.66 25.60
C ARG A 387 25.94 -24.68 24.52
N GLU A 388 26.81 -25.68 24.30
CA GLU A 388 26.59 -26.79 23.38
C GLU A 388 25.40 -27.65 23.82
N GLN A 389 25.27 -27.93 25.12
CA GLN A 389 24.13 -28.65 25.68
C GLN A 389 22.81 -27.88 25.44
N LEU A 390 22.81 -26.58 25.59
CA LEU A 390 21.63 -25.74 25.31
C LEU A 390 21.24 -25.80 23.82
N ILE A 391 22.23 -25.69 22.91
CA ILE A 391 22.03 -25.86 21.48
C ILE A 391 21.49 -27.25 21.15
N SER A 392 22.03 -28.28 21.77
CA SER A 392 21.56 -29.67 21.57
C SER A 392 20.13 -29.85 22.08
N ALA A 393 19.80 -29.34 23.27
CA ALA A 393 18.47 -29.40 23.86
C ALA A 393 17.41 -28.66 23.04
N THR A 394 17.80 -27.58 22.32
CA THR A 394 16.94 -26.84 21.38
C THR A 394 17.04 -27.38 19.95
N ALA A 395 17.74 -28.48 19.72
CA ALA A 395 18.02 -29.08 18.41
C ALA A 395 18.57 -28.07 17.38
N GLY A 396 19.30 -27.04 17.83
CA GLY A 396 19.80 -25.96 16.99
C GLY A 396 18.70 -25.07 16.35
N ASN A 397 17.47 -25.13 16.84
CA ASN A 397 16.37 -24.36 16.32
C ASN A 397 16.48 -22.89 16.77
N PRO A 398 16.61 -21.90 15.84
CA PRO A 398 16.84 -20.51 16.19
C PRO A 398 15.76 -19.93 17.13
N LYS A 399 14.50 -20.24 16.86
CA LYS A 399 13.39 -19.73 17.68
C LYS A 399 13.39 -20.34 19.08
N ALA A 400 13.71 -21.63 19.21
CA ALA A 400 13.83 -22.28 20.51
C ALA A 400 15.03 -21.74 21.29
N ILE A 401 16.17 -21.47 20.62
CA ILE A 401 17.33 -20.82 21.25
C ILE A 401 16.95 -19.44 21.78
N ALA A 402 16.31 -18.58 20.96
CA ALA A 402 15.89 -17.25 21.37
C ALA A 402 14.92 -17.28 22.57
N LEU A 403 13.92 -18.15 22.54
CA LEU A 403 12.97 -18.32 23.67
C LEU A 403 13.68 -18.83 24.94
N SER A 404 14.62 -19.73 24.81
CA SER A 404 15.40 -20.24 25.94
C SER A 404 16.29 -19.17 26.58
N ILE A 405 16.91 -18.30 25.77
CA ILE A 405 17.70 -17.16 26.25
C ILE A 405 16.78 -16.16 26.97
N ALA A 406 15.62 -15.83 26.37
CA ALA A 406 14.63 -14.95 26.99
C ALA A 406 14.16 -15.51 28.35
N TYR A 407 13.96 -16.80 28.44
CA TYR A 407 13.56 -17.48 29.68
C TYR A 407 14.66 -17.42 30.75
N ILE A 408 15.93 -17.71 30.41
CA ILE A 408 17.07 -17.61 31.29
C ILE A 408 17.22 -16.16 31.81
N ALA A 409 17.06 -15.16 30.93
CA ALA A 409 17.19 -13.76 31.27
C ALA A 409 16.16 -13.25 32.27
N ASP A 410 14.97 -13.84 32.32
CA ASP A 410 13.86 -13.35 33.14
C ASP A 410 13.75 -14.03 34.51
N ASP A 411 14.12 -15.31 34.63
CA ASP A 411 13.83 -16.12 35.83
C ASP A 411 14.96 -16.24 36.85
N ASP A 412 16.13 -15.66 36.57
CA ASP A 412 17.31 -15.94 37.39
C ASP A 412 17.66 -17.45 37.43
N ILE A 413 17.23 -18.21 36.41
CA ILE A 413 17.47 -19.66 36.35
C ILE A 413 18.78 -19.92 35.65
N PRO A 414 19.69 -20.65 36.30
CA PRO A 414 20.91 -21.11 35.66
C PRO A 414 20.61 -21.88 34.36
N ALA A 415 21.36 -21.62 33.29
CA ALA A 415 21.22 -22.34 32.02
C ALA A 415 21.23 -23.87 32.19
N GLN A 416 22.00 -24.38 33.15
CA GLN A 416 22.05 -25.82 33.49
C GLN A 416 20.71 -26.39 33.96
N GLN A 417 19.95 -25.61 34.73
CA GLN A 417 18.60 -26.03 35.20
C GLN A 417 17.64 -26.15 34.02
N LEU A 418 17.61 -25.13 33.15
CA LEU A 418 16.76 -25.18 31.93
C LEU A 418 17.15 -26.36 31.04
N ILE A 419 18.46 -26.61 30.83
CA ILE A 419 18.93 -27.75 30.04
C ILE A 419 18.46 -29.08 30.63
N GLN A 420 18.48 -29.22 31.97
CA GLN A 420 17.97 -30.40 32.64
C GLN A 420 16.46 -30.56 32.48
N GLU A 421 15.70 -29.49 32.56
CA GLU A 421 14.22 -29.48 32.32
C GLU A 421 13.90 -29.90 30.89
N LEU A 422 14.59 -29.30 29.90
CA LEU A 422 14.46 -29.64 28.49
C LEU A 422 14.89 -31.09 28.17
N GLY A 423 15.97 -31.56 28.82
CA GLY A 423 16.51 -32.92 28.62
C GLY A 423 15.66 -34.02 29.24
N LYS A 424 14.97 -33.75 30.38
CA LYS A 424 14.07 -34.73 31.02
C LYS A 424 12.81 -35.01 30.23
N ALA A 425 12.45 -34.10 29.37
CA ALA A 425 11.14 -34.09 28.72
C ALA A 425 11.14 -34.96 27.43
N GLY A 426 12.28 -35.26 26.81
CA GLY A 426 12.36 -36.10 25.60
C GLY A 426 11.45 -35.56 24.46
N TYR A 427 11.17 -34.26 24.44
CA TYR A 427 10.13 -33.64 23.67
C TYR A 427 10.37 -33.72 22.16
N SER A 428 9.29 -33.96 21.43
CA SER A 428 9.21 -33.50 20.05
C SER A 428 9.35 -31.97 20.04
N LEU A 429 9.84 -31.39 18.96
CA LEU A 429 9.95 -29.92 18.87
C LEU A 429 8.62 -29.17 19.10
N LEU A 430 7.50 -29.82 18.85
CA LEU A 430 6.16 -29.26 19.12
C LEU A 430 5.96 -29.12 20.65
N GLU A 431 6.27 -30.14 21.41
CA GLU A 431 6.20 -30.17 22.86
C GLU A 431 7.19 -29.16 23.49
N LEU A 432 8.37 -29.00 22.88
CA LEU A 432 9.33 -27.99 23.27
C LEU A 432 8.74 -26.54 23.14
N PHE A 433 8.08 -26.24 22.02
CA PHE A 433 7.44 -24.94 21.84
C PHE A 433 6.26 -24.76 22.79
N ASP A 434 5.44 -25.77 23.00
CA ASP A 434 4.33 -25.72 23.96
C ASP A 434 4.86 -25.49 25.39
N PHE A 435 5.97 -26.12 25.76
CA PHE A 435 6.63 -25.87 27.03
C PHE A 435 7.16 -24.42 27.12
N LEU A 436 7.95 -23.96 26.17
CA LEU A 436 8.54 -22.62 26.21
C LEU A 436 7.48 -21.53 26.16
N PHE A 437 6.46 -21.66 25.31
CA PHE A 437 5.36 -20.69 25.26
C PHE A 437 4.49 -20.75 26.51
N GLY A 438 4.25 -21.94 27.08
CA GLY A 438 3.53 -22.11 28.33
C GLY A 438 4.21 -21.38 29.49
N ARG A 439 5.52 -21.57 29.64
CA ARG A 439 6.31 -20.86 30.64
C ARG A 439 6.36 -19.35 30.41
N THR A 440 6.52 -18.91 29.15
CA THR A 440 6.44 -17.49 28.82
C THR A 440 5.05 -16.90 29.13
N TRP A 441 4.00 -17.66 28.87
CA TRP A 441 2.62 -17.28 29.14
C TRP A 441 2.36 -17.04 30.64
N GLU A 442 2.86 -17.95 31.49
CA GLU A 442 2.73 -17.85 32.95
C GLU A 442 3.41 -16.61 33.54
N LYS A 443 4.38 -16.03 32.84
CA LYS A 443 5.16 -14.85 33.26
C LYS A 443 4.65 -13.53 32.73
N CYS A 444 3.86 -13.56 31.65
CA CYS A 444 3.28 -12.35 31.10
C CYS A 444 2.18 -11.83 32.01
N ASP A 445 2.17 -10.51 32.22
CA ASP A 445 1.04 -9.86 32.86
C ASP A 445 -0.22 -9.91 31.98
N GLU A 446 -1.37 -9.57 32.55
CA GLU A 446 -2.67 -9.63 31.86
C GLU A 446 -2.71 -8.75 30.61
N ASP A 447 -2.10 -7.56 30.65
CA ASP A 447 -2.04 -6.62 29.52
C ASP A 447 -1.25 -7.23 28.35
N THR A 448 -0.13 -7.87 28.62
CA THR A 448 0.71 -8.58 27.64
C THR A 448 -0.03 -9.81 27.07
N LEU A 449 -0.73 -10.57 27.90
CA LEU A 449 -1.53 -11.70 27.45
C LEU A 449 -2.69 -11.25 26.54
N HIS A 450 -3.33 -10.13 26.85
CA HIS A 450 -4.36 -9.54 25.99
C HIS A 450 -3.78 -9.14 24.62
N LEU A 451 -2.63 -8.49 24.63
CA LEU A 451 -1.94 -8.08 23.40
C LEU A 451 -1.54 -9.28 22.54
N TRP A 452 -1.03 -10.34 23.16
CA TRP A 452 -0.66 -11.58 22.49
C TRP A 452 -1.88 -12.29 21.86
N LYS A 453 -2.97 -12.45 22.64
CA LYS A 453 -4.22 -13.09 22.18
C LYS A 453 -4.77 -12.45 20.91
N VAL A 454 -4.78 -11.11 20.82
CA VAL A 454 -5.41 -10.41 19.69
C VAL A 454 -4.52 -10.28 18.45
N LEU A 455 -3.25 -10.68 18.51
CA LEU A 455 -2.35 -10.61 17.37
C LEU A 455 -2.89 -11.37 16.14
N CYS A 456 -3.63 -12.45 16.37
CA CYS A 456 -4.28 -13.25 15.32
C CYS A 456 -5.40 -12.51 14.57
N PHE A 457 -5.85 -11.33 15.03
CA PHE A 457 -6.90 -10.56 14.34
C PHE A 457 -6.42 -9.93 13.04
N PHE A 458 -5.12 -9.71 12.90
CA PHE A 458 -4.54 -8.95 11.79
C PHE A 458 -4.06 -9.85 10.67
N SER A 459 -4.31 -9.46 9.42
CA SER A 459 -3.81 -10.14 8.22
C SER A 459 -2.45 -9.63 7.77
N LYS A 460 -2.12 -8.41 8.16
CA LYS A 460 -0.81 -7.79 8.01
C LYS A 460 -0.35 -7.26 9.37
N PRO A 461 0.94 -7.01 9.58
CA PRO A 461 1.46 -6.46 10.83
C PRO A 461 0.68 -5.22 11.26
N PRO A 462 0.11 -5.20 12.49
CA PRO A 462 -0.67 -4.06 12.98
C PRO A 462 0.24 -2.88 13.31
N ASP A 463 -0.30 -1.67 13.19
CA ASP A 463 0.28 -0.50 13.83
C ASP A 463 -0.07 -0.46 15.34
N GLU A 464 0.61 0.39 16.09
CA GLU A 464 0.41 0.52 17.55
C GLU A 464 -1.04 0.78 17.92
N LYS A 465 -1.69 1.70 17.21
CA LYS A 465 -3.04 2.15 17.55
C LYS A 465 -4.10 1.07 17.33
N SER A 466 -4.02 0.34 16.22
CA SER A 466 -4.95 -0.73 15.90
C SER A 466 -4.81 -1.89 16.88
N TRP A 467 -3.57 -2.24 17.23
CA TRP A 467 -3.28 -3.35 18.11
C TRP A 467 -3.63 -3.05 19.57
N ALA A 468 -3.23 -1.87 20.09
CA ALA A 468 -3.59 -1.40 21.43
C ALA A 468 -5.11 -1.34 21.61
N THR A 469 -5.83 -0.79 20.62
CA THR A 469 -7.31 -0.71 20.68
C THR A 469 -7.95 -2.10 20.74
N ALA A 470 -7.50 -3.04 19.92
CA ALA A 470 -8.02 -4.41 19.94
C ALA A 470 -7.81 -5.09 21.31
N ALA A 471 -6.61 -4.93 21.89
CA ALA A 471 -6.29 -5.45 23.22
C ALA A 471 -7.01 -4.70 24.36
N GLY A 472 -7.42 -3.47 24.14
CA GLY A 472 -8.06 -2.59 25.12
C GLY A 472 -7.06 -1.91 26.05
N LEU A 473 -5.89 -1.58 25.54
CA LEU A 473 -4.79 -0.97 26.27
C LEU A 473 -4.65 0.52 25.93
N ASP A 474 -4.30 1.33 26.92
CA ASP A 474 -3.82 2.68 26.69
C ASP A 474 -2.36 2.66 26.21
N ALA A 475 -1.84 3.80 25.74
CA ALA A 475 -0.50 3.89 25.19
C ALA A 475 0.60 3.41 26.16
N ARG A 476 0.50 3.73 27.45
CA ARG A 476 1.50 3.34 28.43
C ARG A 476 1.53 1.82 28.66
N LYS A 477 0.37 1.23 28.84
CA LYS A 477 0.22 -0.22 29.02
C LYS A 477 0.65 -0.97 27.76
N PHE A 478 0.29 -0.44 26.58
CA PHE A 478 0.68 -1.01 25.31
C PHE A 478 2.21 -1.06 25.16
N HIS A 479 2.93 0.04 25.40
CA HIS A 479 4.38 0.04 25.27
C HIS A 479 5.04 -0.92 26.26
N PHE A 480 4.56 -0.99 27.50
CA PHE A 480 5.06 -1.95 28.47
C PHE A 480 4.84 -3.41 28.00
N ALA A 481 3.64 -3.73 27.53
CA ALA A 481 3.31 -5.06 27.04
C ALA A 481 4.15 -5.43 25.78
N VAL A 482 4.34 -4.47 24.86
CA VAL A 482 5.21 -4.65 23.69
C VAL A 482 6.65 -4.92 24.10
N ASP A 483 7.17 -4.19 25.07
CA ASP A 483 8.54 -4.38 25.53
C ASP A 483 8.71 -5.76 26.21
N GLN A 484 7.71 -6.22 26.97
CA GLN A 484 7.69 -7.60 27.45
C GLN A 484 7.67 -8.62 26.32
N MET A 485 6.80 -8.43 25.32
CA MET A 485 6.74 -9.35 24.18
C MET A 485 8.05 -9.38 23.37
N LYS A 486 8.76 -8.25 23.26
CA LYS A 486 10.10 -8.20 22.65
C LYS A 486 11.12 -8.92 23.51
N LEU A 487 11.10 -8.68 24.83
CA LEU A 487 12.00 -9.32 25.80
C LEU A 487 11.87 -10.85 25.72
N PHE A 488 10.66 -11.34 25.60
CA PHE A 488 10.40 -12.79 25.42
C PHE A 488 10.55 -13.28 23.97
N ALA A 489 11.16 -12.49 23.10
CA ALA A 489 11.37 -12.80 21.70
C ALA A 489 10.09 -13.25 20.96
N LEU A 490 8.90 -12.81 21.38
CA LEU A 490 7.62 -13.15 20.77
C LEU A 490 7.36 -12.34 19.49
N ILE A 491 7.76 -11.06 19.49
CA ILE A 491 7.58 -10.13 18.39
C ILE A 491 8.84 -9.37 18.07
N GLN A 492 8.88 -8.80 16.87
CA GLN A 492 9.90 -7.84 16.44
C GLN A 492 9.21 -6.59 15.90
N GLY A 493 9.80 -5.42 16.14
CA GLY A 493 9.33 -4.15 15.62
C GLY A 493 10.03 -3.80 14.32
N GLU A 494 9.29 -3.36 13.34
CA GLU A 494 9.78 -2.92 12.05
C GLU A 494 9.24 -1.54 11.71
N ARG A 495 10.08 -0.67 11.12
CA ARG A 495 9.67 0.66 10.69
C ARG A 495 9.27 0.62 9.22
N ILE A 496 7.97 0.76 8.93
CA ILE A 496 7.40 0.82 7.58
C ILE A 496 6.80 2.21 7.39
N GLU A 497 7.24 2.94 6.37
CA GLU A 497 6.76 4.31 6.08
C GLU A 497 6.75 5.25 7.31
N GLY A 498 7.79 5.19 8.14
CA GLY A 498 7.91 6.02 9.35
C GLY A 498 7.11 5.54 10.57
N LYS A 499 6.24 4.54 10.43
CA LYS A 499 5.46 3.92 11.52
C LYS A 499 6.07 2.59 11.95
N ILE A 500 6.00 2.29 13.25
CA ILE A 500 6.44 0.99 13.76
C ILE A 500 5.30 -0.02 13.59
N HIS A 501 5.60 -1.12 12.94
CA HIS A 501 4.74 -2.29 12.80
C HIS A 501 5.35 -3.48 13.54
N TYR A 502 4.51 -4.36 14.06
CA TYR A 502 4.96 -5.47 14.90
C TYR A 502 4.69 -6.81 14.23
N LEU A 503 5.76 -7.57 14.05
CA LEU A 503 5.74 -8.89 13.43
C LEU A 503 5.83 -9.97 14.51
N GLY A 504 4.83 -10.83 14.57
CA GLY A 504 4.87 -12.06 15.37
C GLY A 504 5.15 -13.27 14.48
N HIS A 505 6.05 -14.14 14.92
CA HIS A 505 6.24 -15.42 14.24
C HIS A 505 4.94 -16.23 14.24
N GLN A 506 4.67 -17.02 13.18
CA GLN A 506 3.43 -17.79 13.02
C GLN A 506 3.10 -18.68 14.24
N THR A 507 4.10 -19.30 14.87
CA THR A 507 3.89 -20.10 16.08
C THR A 507 3.37 -19.27 17.24
N VAL A 508 3.86 -18.03 17.41
CA VAL A 508 3.41 -17.08 18.44
C VAL A 508 1.96 -16.68 18.20
N VAL A 509 1.63 -16.36 16.94
CA VAL A 509 0.25 -15.99 16.54
C VAL A 509 -0.70 -17.17 16.76
N THR A 510 -0.29 -18.39 16.40
CA THR A 510 -1.11 -19.60 16.57
C THR A 510 -1.34 -19.91 18.04
N TYR A 511 -0.30 -19.82 18.89
CA TYR A 511 -0.41 -20.06 20.31
C TYR A 511 -1.35 -19.04 20.97
N GLY A 512 -1.20 -17.75 20.70
CA GLY A 512 -2.10 -16.70 21.17
C GLY A 512 -3.55 -16.91 20.71
N ALA A 513 -3.75 -17.37 19.47
CA ALA A 513 -5.07 -17.69 18.93
C ALA A 513 -5.74 -18.88 19.68
N GLN A 514 -4.99 -19.92 20.01
CA GLN A 514 -5.50 -21.04 20.81
C GLN A 514 -5.96 -20.57 22.19
N ARG A 515 -5.15 -19.77 22.87
CA ARG A 515 -5.50 -19.19 24.18
C ARG A 515 -6.68 -18.21 24.11
N LEU A 516 -6.85 -17.52 23.00
CA LEU A 516 -8.02 -16.67 22.76
C LEU A 516 -9.31 -17.50 22.67
N LEU A 517 -9.26 -18.69 22.04
CA LEU A 517 -10.42 -19.57 21.94
C LEU A 517 -10.89 -20.10 23.30
N GLU A 518 -9.99 -20.18 24.28
CA GLU A 518 -10.29 -20.57 25.67
C GLU A 518 -10.97 -19.42 26.45
N ASP A 519 -10.81 -18.16 26.01
CA ASP A 519 -11.31 -16.96 26.69
C ASP A 519 -12.39 -16.25 25.86
N LYS A 520 -13.56 -16.85 25.75
CA LYS A 520 -14.68 -16.35 24.95
C LYS A 520 -15.18 -14.97 25.37
N GLN A 521 -15.09 -14.64 26.66
CA GLN A 521 -15.52 -13.34 27.18
C GLN A 521 -14.59 -12.24 26.64
N PHE A 522 -13.29 -12.42 26.78
CA PHE A 522 -12.32 -11.48 26.24
C PHE A 522 -12.38 -11.41 24.72
N GLU A 523 -12.48 -12.56 24.02
CA GLU A 523 -12.60 -12.59 22.55
C GLU A 523 -13.72 -11.68 22.06
N ASN A 524 -14.92 -11.79 22.64
CA ASN A 524 -16.08 -11.00 22.24
C ASN A 524 -15.85 -9.49 22.41
N VAL A 525 -15.25 -9.10 23.54
CA VAL A 525 -14.94 -7.69 23.83
C VAL A 525 -13.85 -7.18 22.89
N ALA A 526 -12.78 -7.95 22.71
CA ALA A 526 -11.66 -7.60 21.84
C ALA A 526 -12.09 -7.48 20.37
N ARG A 527 -12.92 -8.40 19.88
CA ARG A 527 -13.49 -8.35 18.51
C ARG A 527 -14.35 -7.11 18.29
N LYS A 528 -15.13 -6.72 19.30
CA LYS A 528 -15.92 -5.48 19.24
C LYS A 528 -15.04 -4.24 19.16
N ARG A 529 -13.97 -4.15 19.98
CA ARG A 529 -13.01 -3.03 19.95
C ARG A 529 -12.31 -2.96 18.61
N TRP A 530 -11.82 -4.09 18.11
CA TRP A 530 -11.14 -4.22 16.82
C TRP A 530 -12.02 -3.77 15.66
N SER A 531 -13.27 -4.21 15.62
CA SER A 531 -14.21 -3.82 14.56
C SER A 531 -14.60 -2.34 14.65
N GLN A 532 -14.81 -1.81 15.86
CA GLN A 532 -15.09 -0.39 16.07
C GLN A 532 -13.91 0.49 15.66
N TYR A 533 -12.67 0.04 15.89
CA TYR A 533 -11.48 0.73 15.39
C TYR A 533 -11.55 0.94 13.89
N TYR A 534 -11.85 -0.10 13.09
CA TYR A 534 -11.91 0.01 11.64
C TYR A 534 -13.12 0.81 11.15
N ILE A 535 -14.22 0.83 11.87
CA ILE A 535 -15.32 1.76 11.60
C ILE A 535 -14.83 3.21 11.72
N HIS A 536 -14.20 3.56 12.85
CA HIS A 536 -13.66 4.92 13.05
C HIS A 536 -12.53 5.24 12.08
N TYR A 537 -11.70 4.26 11.74
CA TYR A 537 -10.65 4.42 10.72
C TYR A 537 -11.26 4.84 9.39
N LEU A 538 -12.30 4.15 8.94
CA LEU A 538 -13.01 4.47 7.70
C LEU A 538 -13.70 5.86 7.78
N ASP A 539 -14.28 6.21 8.93
CA ASP A 539 -14.93 7.50 9.12
C ASP A 539 -13.99 8.70 8.97
N ASN A 540 -12.67 8.53 9.19
CA ASN A 540 -11.68 9.59 8.96
C ASN A 540 -11.51 9.97 7.49
N TYR A 541 -11.83 9.05 6.58
CA TYR A 541 -11.69 9.24 5.12
C TYR A 541 -13.02 9.48 4.41
N LEU A 542 -14.14 9.31 5.13
CA LEU A 542 -15.48 9.51 4.61
C LEU A 542 -15.97 10.90 5.00
N LYS A 543 -16.24 11.76 4.03
CA LYS A 543 -16.86 13.06 4.28
C LYS A 543 -18.36 12.87 4.45
N ARG A 544 -18.91 13.35 5.55
CA ARG A 544 -20.35 13.47 5.79
C ARG A 544 -20.75 14.92 5.71
N ASP A 545 -21.77 15.22 4.94
CA ASP A 545 -22.37 16.55 4.96
C ASP A 545 -23.15 16.78 6.27
N LEU A 546 -23.76 15.72 6.82
CA LEU A 546 -24.46 15.73 8.10
C LEU A 546 -24.17 14.44 8.87
N PRO A 547 -24.11 14.45 10.22
CA PRO A 547 -23.74 13.28 11.04
C PRO A 547 -24.60 12.03 10.79
N ASP A 548 -25.88 12.19 10.47
CA ASP A 548 -26.85 11.11 10.26
C ASP A 548 -27.26 10.91 8.80
N SER A 549 -26.61 11.61 7.86
CA SER A 549 -26.93 11.52 6.44
C SER A 549 -26.31 10.29 5.77
N ILE A 550 -26.95 9.83 4.69
CA ILE A 550 -26.36 8.85 3.77
C ILE A 550 -25.14 9.46 3.14
N TYR A 551 -24.04 8.70 3.13
CA TYR A 551 -22.79 9.16 2.56
C TYR A 551 -22.81 9.23 1.05
N TRP A 552 -22.56 10.37 0.53
CA TRP A 552 -22.17 10.60 -0.84
C TRP A 552 -20.69 10.97 -0.88
N SER A 553 -19.84 10.12 -0.32
CA SER A 553 -18.43 10.43 -0.22
C SER A 553 -17.74 10.27 -1.56
N TYR A 554 -17.10 11.32 -2.02
CA TYR A 554 -16.02 11.22 -2.98
C TYR A 554 -14.75 10.89 -2.20
N LEU A 555 -14.23 9.68 -2.41
CA LEU A 555 -12.91 9.34 -1.91
C LEU A 555 -11.88 10.08 -2.76
N LEU A 556 -11.16 11.00 -2.15
CA LEU A 556 -10.00 11.62 -2.76
C LEU A 556 -8.94 10.56 -3.05
N GLY A 557 -8.13 10.71 -4.10
CA GLY A 557 -7.10 9.72 -4.46
C GLY A 557 -6.17 9.37 -3.31
N ARG A 558 -5.83 10.36 -2.46
CA ARG A 558 -5.06 10.16 -1.23
C ARG A 558 -5.79 9.25 -0.21
N ASP A 559 -7.08 9.46 -0.02
CA ASP A 559 -7.88 8.71 0.95
C ASP A 559 -8.07 7.27 0.48
N LEU A 560 -8.18 7.08 -0.83
CA LEU A 560 -8.22 5.75 -1.45
C LEU A 560 -6.96 4.94 -1.14
N GLU A 561 -5.76 5.55 -1.25
CA GLU A 561 -4.50 4.88 -0.96
C GLU A 561 -4.36 4.50 0.52
N GLU A 562 -4.78 5.36 1.44
CA GLU A 562 -4.76 5.05 2.87
C GLU A 562 -5.71 3.88 3.21
N ILE A 563 -6.90 3.82 2.62
CA ILE A 563 -7.81 2.67 2.80
C ILE A 563 -7.21 1.40 2.18
N LYS A 564 -6.55 1.50 1.00
CA LYS A 564 -5.87 0.36 0.38
C LYS A 564 -4.77 -0.22 1.28
N LYS A 565 -4.01 0.62 1.98
CA LYS A 565 -2.97 0.15 2.92
C LYS A 565 -3.54 -0.74 4.02
N GLU A 566 -4.72 -0.41 4.55
CA GLU A 566 -5.39 -1.19 5.60
C GLU A 566 -6.41 -2.21 5.07
N TRP A 567 -6.59 -2.29 3.76
CA TRP A 567 -7.60 -3.16 3.14
C TRP A 567 -7.53 -4.63 3.59
N PRO A 568 -6.36 -5.29 3.70
CA PRO A 568 -6.29 -6.67 4.18
C PRO A 568 -6.91 -6.86 5.58
N ASN A 569 -6.66 -5.92 6.50
CA ASN A 569 -7.22 -5.95 7.85
C ASN A 569 -8.72 -5.61 7.84
N ILE A 570 -9.15 -4.60 7.07
CA ILE A 570 -10.55 -4.23 6.89
C ILE A 570 -11.36 -5.41 6.33
N LEU A 571 -10.84 -6.07 5.28
CA LEU A 571 -11.49 -7.25 4.70
C LEU A 571 -11.62 -8.39 5.71
N LYS A 572 -10.64 -8.56 6.59
CA LYS A 572 -10.69 -9.58 7.67
C LYS A 572 -11.78 -9.28 8.69
N VAL A 573 -11.99 -8.01 9.05
CA VAL A 573 -13.13 -7.59 9.89
C VAL A 573 -14.45 -7.93 9.21
N ILE A 574 -14.59 -7.61 7.93
CA ILE A 574 -15.82 -7.85 7.16
C ILE A 574 -16.11 -9.37 7.05
N LYS A 575 -15.09 -10.18 6.73
CA LYS A 575 -15.21 -11.64 6.69
C LYS A 575 -15.66 -12.18 8.05
N TRP A 576 -15.00 -11.77 9.14
CA TRP A 576 -15.36 -12.19 10.47
C TRP A 576 -16.81 -11.78 10.85
N ALA A 577 -17.20 -10.54 10.57
CA ALA A 577 -18.55 -10.04 10.84
C ALA A 577 -19.62 -10.86 10.11
N ASN A 578 -19.34 -11.25 8.87
CA ASN A 578 -20.22 -12.10 8.07
C ASN A 578 -20.31 -13.52 8.62
N GLU A 579 -19.17 -14.16 8.91
CA GLU A 579 -19.08 -15.54 9.44
C GLU A 579 -19.69 -15.67 10.84
N SER A 580 -19.56 -14.62 11.66
CA SER A 580 -20.09 -14.56 13.03
C SER A 580 -21.50 -13.96 13.11
N ASN A 581 -22.16 -13.75 11.97
CA ASN A 581 -23.53 -13.20 11.85
C ASN A 581 -23.73 -11.88 12.61
N GLN A 582 -22.70 -11.02 12.60
CA GLN A 582 -22.74 -9.67 13.21
C GLN A 582 -23.42 -8.69 12.24
N LYS A 583 -24.74 -8.77 12.12
CA LYS A 583 -25.53 -8.11 11.07
C LYS A 583 -25.39 -6.59 11.07
N GLU A 584 -25.56 -5.95 12.24
CA GLU A 584 -25.42 -4.49 12.38
C GLU A 584 -24.03 -4.02 11.97
N LEU A 585 -23.00 -4.71 12.46
CA LEU A 585 -21.62 -4.39 12.16
C LEU A 585 -21.30 -4.53 10.66
N LEU A 586 -21.82 -5.59 10.03
CA LEU A 586 -21.62 -5.79 8.60
C LEU A 586 -22.28 -4.68 7.76
N ILE A 587 -23.51 -4.28 8.14
CA ILE A 587 -24.20 -3.15 7.51
C ILE A 587 -23.36 -1.89 7.59
N GLU A 588 -22.85 -1.55 8.78
CA GLU A 588 -22.04 -0.35 9.00
C GLU A 588 -20.72 -0.37 8.21
N LEU A 589 -20.04 -1.51 8.15
CA LEU A 589 -18.80 -1.67 7.38
C LEU A 589 -19.05 -1.58 5.88
N VAL A 590 -20.03 -2.33 5.36
CA VAL A 590 -20.33 -2.35 3.93
C VAL A 590 -20.79 -0.98 3.44
N PHE A 591 -21.56 -0.27 4.24
CA PHE A 591 -21.98 1.10 3.95
C PHE A 591 -20.78 2.00 3.72
N ARG A 592 -19.78 1.96 4.61
CA ARG A 592 -18.58 2.81 4.53
C ARG A 592 -17.66 2.46 3.36
N ILE A 593 -17.55 1.18 3.02
CA ILE A 593 -16.64 0.73 1.95
C ILE A 593 -17.31 0.70 0.56
N SER A 594 -18.61 0.98 0.47
CA SER A 594 -19.35 0.83 -0.80
C SER A 594 -18.72 1.62 -1.95
N HIS A 595 -18.39 2.90 -1.72
CA HIS A 595 -17.71 3.73 -2.72
C HIS A 595 -16.25 3.31 -2.98
N PHE A 596 -15.53 2.90 -1.95
CA PHE A 596 -14.19 2.35 -2.12
C PHE A 596 -14.22 1.12 -3.04
N LEU A 597 -15.16 0.20 -2.82
CA LEU A 597 -15.32 -1.00 -3.64
C LEU A 597 -15.74 -0.69 -5.08
N SER A 598 -16.42 0.42 -5.34
CA SER A 598 -16.75 0.82 -6.71
C SER A 598 -15.51 1.08 -7.57
N ARG A 599 -14.42 1.49 -6.93
CA ARG A 599 -13.17 1.83 -7.61
C ARG A 599 -12.16 0.69 -7.67
N ILE A 600 -12.27 -0.31 -6.76
CA ILE A 600 -11.28 -1.38 -6.68
C ILE A 600 -11.83 -2.78 -6.93
N ASN A 601 -13.12 -3.06 -6.66
CA ASN A 601 -13.63 -4.41 -6.75
C ASN A 601 -15.17 -4.48 -6.81
N LEU A 602 -15.73 -4.37 -8.01
CA LEU A 602 -17.19 -4.45 -8.26
C LEU A 602 -17.81 -5.78 -7.80
N PRO A 603 -17.23 -6.97 -8.05
CA PRO A 603 -17.76 -8.24 -7.54
C PRO A 603 -17.89 -8.27 -6.02
N LEU A 604 -16.91 -7.75 -5.25
CA LEU A 604 -17.02 -7.66 -3.79
C LEU A 604 -18.11 -6.65 -3.38
N ARG A 605 -18.25 -5.53 -4.11
CA ARG A 605 -19.34 -4.57 -3.89
C ARG A 605 -20.70 -5.24 -4.04
N ILE A 606 -20.90 -6.03 -5.12
CA ILE A 606 -22.15 -6.77 -5.38
C ILE A 606 -22.36 -7.83 -4.28
N LYS A 607 -21.33 -8.62 -3.96
CA LYS A 607 -21.41 -9.70 -2.96
C LYS A 607 -21.84 -9.17 -1.60
N TYR A 608 -21.08 -8.23 -1.05
CA TYR A 608 -21.34 -7.70 0.29
C TYR A 608 -22.53 -6.75 0.33
N GLY A 609 -22.80 -6.02 -0.76
CA GLY A 609 -23.99 -5.21 -0.91
C GLY A 609 -25.28 -6.04 -0.83
N LYS A 610 -25.32 -7.22 -1.46
CA LYS A 610 -26.45 -8.15 -1.36
C LYS A 610 -26.66 -8.64 0.07
N ILE A 611 -25.59 -9.09 0.73
CA ILE A 611 -25.67 -9.57 2.13
C ILE A 611 -26.12 -8.44 3.05
N ALA A 612 -25.57 -7.23 2.90
CA ALA A 612 -25.92 -6.07 3.71
C ALA A 612 -27.39 -5.63 3.49
N ALA A 613 -27.87 -5.64 2.24
CA ALA A 613 -29.26 -5.34 1.92
C ALA A 613 -30.23 -6.35 2.59
N ASP A 614 -29.91 -7.64 2.54
CA ASP A 614 -30.72 -8.69 3.14
C ASP A 614 -30.70 -8.59 4.69
N TYR A 615 -29.56 -8.26 5.31
CA TYR A 615 -29.46 -8.02 6.75
C TYR A 615 -30.19 -6.74 7.16
N ALA A 616 -30.09 -5.65 6.38
CA ALA A 616 -30.82 -4.41 6.63
C ALA A 616 -32.34 -4.65 6.60
N LYS A 617 -32.85 -5.44 5.64
CA LYS A 617 -34.24 -5.87 5.56
C LYS A 617 -34.66 -6.67 6.80
N GLN A 618 -33.85 -7.67 7.22
CA GLN A 618 -34.15 -8.49 8.42
C GLN A 618 -34.21 -7.64 9.71
N LEU A 619 -33.35 -6.61 9.81
CA LEU A 619 -33.30 -5.71 10.97
C LEU A 619 -34.25 -4.51 10.83
N ARG A 620 -35.07 -4.44 9.80
CA ARG A 620 -35.98 -3.32 9.50
C ARG A 620 -35.27 -1.96 9.40
N LYS A 621 -33.99 -1.96 8.96
CA LYS A 621 -33.22 -0.74 8.70
C LYS A 621 -33.49 -0.25 7.25
N HIS A 622 -34.68 0.26 7.01
CA HIS A 622 -35.21 0.51 5.68
C HIS A 622 -34.35 1.49 4.85
N THR A 623 -33.78 2.53 5.46
CA THR A 623 -32.91 3.48 4.77
C THR A 623 -31.62 2.78 4.27
N TYR A 624 -30.98 1.94 5.10
CA TYR A 624 -29.82 1.16 4.68
C TYR A 624 -30.18 0.12 3.60
N GLU A 625 -31.33 -0.56 3.73
CA GLU A 625 -31.81 -1.48 2.70
C GLU A 625 -31.96 -0.77 1.34
N ALA A 626 -32.63 0.37 1.34
CA ALA A 626 -32.81 1.18 0.14
C ALA A 626 -31.48 1.65 -0.45
N PHE A 627 -30.55 2.14 0.39
CA PHE A 627 -29.21 2.53 -0.05
C PHE A 627 -28.47 1.38 -0.71
N PHE A 628 -28.43 0.20 -0.08
CA PHE A 628 -27.73 -0.93 -0.68
C PHE A 628 -28.39 -1.41 -1.98
N ARG A 629 -29.71 -1.37 -2.06
CA ARG A 629 -30.40 -1.76 -3.27
C ARG A 629 -30.23 -0.75 -4.42
N ILE A 630 -30.34 0.53 -4.15
CA ILE A 630 -30.25 1.59 -5.15
C ILE A 630 -28.80 1.87 -5.52
N ASP A 631 -28.01 2.35 -4.56
CA ASP A 631 -26.66 2.83 -4.83
C ASP A 631 -25.66 1.68 -4.97
N THR A 632 -25.63 0.76 -4.01
CA THR A 632 -24.59 -0.26 -3.99
C THR A 632 -24.80 -1.31 -5.08
N LEU A 633 -26.00 -1.89 -5.16
CA LEU A 633 -26.33 -2.95 -6.11
C LEU A 633 -26.82 -2.42 -7.45
N GLY A 634 -27.77 -1.47 -7.44
CA GLY A 634 -28.37 -0.92 -8.66
C GLY A 634 -27.31 -0.35 -9.59
N TRP A 635 -26.45 0.53 -9.05
CA TRP A 635 -25.34 1.10 -9.81
C TRP A 635 -24.34 0.01 -10.24
N ALA A 636 -23.87 -0.86 -9.34
CA ALA A 636 -22.84 -1.83 -9.65
C ALA A 636 -23.30 -2.88 -10.69
N LEU A 637 -24.58 -3.30 -10.64
CA LEU A 637 -25.17 -4.20 -11.65
C LEU A 637 -25.30 -3.54 -13.02
N MET A 638 -25.58 -2.23 -13.05
CA MET A 638 -25.60 -1.47 -14.30
C MET A 638 -24.19 -1.41 -14.91
N GLU A 639 -23.15 -1.17 -14.08
CA GLU A 639 -21.75 -1.11 -14.53
C GLU A 639 -21.25 -2.46 -15.09
N VAL A 640 -21.73 -3.59 -14.58
CA VAL A 640 -21.43 -4.91 -15.16
C VAL A 640 -22.43 -5.34 -16.23
N ASN A 641 -23.16 -4.39 -16.79
CA ASN A 641 -24.15 -4.60 -17.87
C ASN A 641 -25.30 -5.58 -17.55
N ASN A 642 -25.56 -5.83 -16.27
CA ASN A 642 -26.74 -6.59 -15.82
C ASN A 642 -27.91 -5.63 -15.60
N LEU A 643 -28.49 -5.12 -16.70
CA LEU A 643 -29.48 -4.05 -16.67
C LEU A 643 -30.80 -4.49 -16.03
N ASP A 644 -31.21 -5.74 -16.18
CA ASP A 644 -32.44 -6.26 -15.56
C ASP A 644 -32.27 -6.46 -14.06
N GLY A 645 -31.15 -7.00 -13.64
CA GLY A 645 -30.80 -7.11 -12.22
C GLY A 645 -30.71 -5.73 -11.55
N SER A 646 -30.13 -4.75 -12.24
CA SER A 646 -30.07 -3.37 -11.77
C SER A 646 -31.47 -2.78 -11.56
N LEU A 647 -32.35 -2.89 -12.55
CA LEU A 647 -33.71 -2.37 -12.48
C LEU A 647 -34.49 -2.98 -11.30
N LEU A 648 -34.38 -4.29 -11.12
CA LEU A 648 -35.02 -5.01 -10.02
C LEU A 648 -34.58 -4.46 -8.64
N GLN A 649 -33.28 -4.21 -8.47
CA GLN A 649 -32.75 -3.70 -7.20
C GLN A 649 -33.20 -2.25 -6.97
N ILE A 650 -33.11 -1.38 -7.99
CA ILE A 650 -33.55 0.01 -7.89
C ILE A 650 -35.04 0.09 -7.54
N ASP A 651 -35.90 -0.65 -8.25
CA ASP A 651 -37.35 -0.65 -8.00
C ASP A 651 -37.67 -1.18 -6.59
N SER A 652 -36.96 -2.22 -6.14
CA SER A 652 -37.12 -2.73 -4.77
C SER A 652 -36.70 -1.69 -3.71
N GLY A 653 -35.61 -0.96 -3.98
CA GLY A 653 -35.14 0.10 -3.08
C GLY A 653 -36.10 1.29 -3.02
N LEU A 654 -36.62 1.75 -4.15
CA LEU A 654 -37.63 2.82 -4.24
C LEU A 654 -38.91 2.44 -3.50
N LYS A 655 -39.40 1.21 -3.68
CA LYS A 655 -40.55 0.68 -2.95
C LYS A 655 -40.33 0.65 -1.43
N THR A 656 -39.10 0.39 -1.00
CA THR A 656 -38.76 0.43 0.43
C THR A 656 -38.82 1.87 0.97
N LEU A 657 -38.39 2.88 0.19
CA LEU A 657 -38.45 4.29 0.56
C LEU A 657 -39.90 4.81 0.67
N ASP A 658 -40.82 4.34 -0.21
CA ASP A 658 -42.22 4.73 -0.17
C ASP A 658 -42.95 4.33 1.15
N GLN A 659 -42.36 3.41 1.92
CA GLN A 659 -42.86 3.00 3.25
C GLN A 659 -42.38 3.90 4.39
N LEU A 660 -41.46 4.83 4.12
CA LEU A 660 -40.90 5.75 5.11
C LEU A 660 -41.63 7.08 5.11
N SER A 661 -41.74 7.70 6.29
CA SER A 661 -42.23 9.08 6.37
C SER A 661 -41.25 10.03 5.69
N SER A 662 -41.79 10.95 4.88
CA SER A 662 -41.06 11.77 3.92
C SER A 662 -40.27 12.97 4.48
N ASP A 663 -40.15 13.12 5.79
CA ASP A 663 -39.58 14.36 6.37
C ASP A 663 -38.04 14.39 6.49
N ARG A 664 -37.36 13.39 5.97
CA ARG A 664 -35.90 13.25 6.07
C ARG A 664 -35.21 13.56 4.73
N SER A 665 -34.25 14.49 4.76
CA SER A 665 -33.47 14.88 3.55
C SER A 665 -32.75 13.71 2.89
N ASP A 666 -32.22 12.76 3.67
CA ASP A 666 -31.53 11.58 3.16
C ASP A 666 -32.46 10.60 2.39
N VAL A 667 -33.75 10.56 2.78
CA VAL A 667 -34.78 9.78 2.06
C VAL A 667 -35.07 10.43 0.71
N TYR A 668 -35.21 11.77 0.69
CA TYR A 668 -35.39 12.52 -0.56
C TYR A 668 -34.21 12.35 -1.52
N ASP A 669 -32.98 12.51 -1.02
CA ASP A 669 -31.76 12.32 -1.79
C ASP A 669 -31.67 10.93 -2.39
N LEU A 670 -31.94 9.90 -1.60
CA LEU A 670 -31.88 8.52 -2.06
C LEU A 670 -32.99 8.20 -3.07
N LYS A 671 -34.19 8.76 -2.88
CA LYS A 671 -35.30 8.63 -3.82
C LYS A 671 -34.96 9.30 -5.15
N ALA A 672 -34.46 10.53 -5.11
CA ALA A 672 -34.06 11.26 -6.32
C ALA A 672 -32.92 10.57 -7.07
N TRP A 673 -31.92 10.08 -6.33
CA TRP A 673 -30.85 9.28 -6.93
C TRP A 673 -31.36 7.97 -7.55
N GLY A 674 -32.24 7.24 -6.87
CA GLY A 674 -32.83 6.01 -7.38
C GLY A 674 -33.62 6.25 -8.68
N LEU A 675 -34.41 7.31 -8.75
CA LEU A 675 -35.14 7.71 -9.94
C LEU A 675 -34.19 8.15 -11.07
N ALA A 676 -33.16 8.96 -10.78
CA ALA A 676 -32.15 9.35 -11.75
C ALA A 676 -31.38 8.14 -12.31
N LEU A 677 -30.99 7.19 -11.46
CA LEU A 677 -30.31 5.97 -11.89
C LEU A 677 -31.23 5.08 -12.73
N LYS A 678 -32.53 5.01 -12.41
CA LYS A 678 -33.54 4.32 -13.23
C LYS A 678 -33.71 4.99 -14.60
N ALA A 679 -33.73 6.32 -14.66
CA ALA A 679 -33.77 7.07 -15.91
C ALA A 679 -32.52 6.75 -16.77
N ARG A 680 -31.31 6.77 -16.18
CA ARG A 680 -30.07 6.41 -16.85
C ARG A 680 -30.09 4.99 -17.42
N LEU A 681 -30.59 4.05 -16.63
CA LEU A 681 -30.77 2.67 -17.08
C LEU A 681 -31.74 2.55 -18.25
N LEU A 682 -32.84 3.36 -18.28
CA LEU A 682 -33.76 3.42 -19.39
C LEU A 682 -33.12 4.01 -20.66
N LEU A 683 -32.23 5.01 -20.53
CA LEU A 683 -31.43 5.51 -21.65
C LEU A 683 -30.54 4.39 -22.22
N LYS A 684 -29.85 3.64 -21.38
CA LYS A 684 -29.06 2.47 -21.82
C LYS A 684 -29.94 1.38 -22.50
N LYS A 685 -31.20 1.28 -22.14
CA LYS A 685 -32.19 0.41 -22.78
C LYS A 685 -32.90 1.04 -23.99
N ASN A 686 -32.37 2.15 -24.48
CA ASN A 686 -32.93 2.89 -25.64
C ASN A 686 -34.40 3.31 -25.47
N ASN A 687 -34.75 3.80 -24.25
CA ASN A 687 -36.10 4.25 -23.92
C ASN A 687 -36.11 5.67 -23.34
N PRO A 688 -35.73 6.70 -24.16
CA PRO A 688 -35.53 8.06 -23.68
C PRO A 688 -36.81 8.74 -23.19
N ASN A 689 -37.96 8.49 -23.82
CA ASN A 689 -39.24 9.08 -23.42
C ASN A 689 -39.64 8.70 -21.99
N LYS A 690 -39.43 7.45 -21.59
CA LYS A 690 -39.67 7.05 -20.18
C LYS A 690 -38.63 7.64 -19.22
N ALA A 691 -37.39 7.76 -19.66
CA ALA A 691 -36.36 8.39 -18.86
C ALA A 691 -36.68 9.88 -18.58
N GLU A 692 -37.17 10.60 -19.61
CA GLU A 692 -37.62 11.98 -19.49
C GLU A 692 -38.73 12.14 -18.47
N CYS A 693 -39.79 11.33 -18.55
CA CYS A 693 -40.89 11.36 -17.58
C CYS A 693 -40.40 11.18 -16.13
N ILE A 694 -39.45 10.25 -15.90
CA ILE A 694 -38.87 10.05 -14.56
C ILE A 694 -38.03 11.24 -14.13
N LEU A 695 -37.27 11.86 -15.03
CA LEU A 695 -36.45 13.03 -14.71
C LEU A 695 -37.28 14.29 -14.42
N GLU A 696 -38.49 14.42 -14.98
CA GLU A 696 -39.44 15.44 -14.61
C GLU A 696 -39.99 15.22 -13.17
N GLU A 697 -40.27 13.98 -12.78
CA GLU A 697 -40.63 13.62 -11.40
C GLU A 697 -39.53 14.00 -10.42
N VAL A 698 -38.25 13.76 -10.76
CA VAL A 698 -37.10 14.14 -9.92
C VAL A 698 -37.00 15.66 -9.71
N ARG A 699 -37.45 16.48 -10.65
CA ARG A 699 -37.37 17.92 -10.56
C ARG A 699 -38.14 18.51 -9.38
N GLU A 700 -39.23 17.87 -8.97
CA GLU A 700 -40.07 18.25 -7.84
C GLU A 700 -39.48 17.86 -6.47
N ILE A 701 -38.38 17.07 -6.44
CA ILE A 701 -37.75 16.60 -5.21
C ILE A 701 -36.60 17.54 -4.83
N PHE A 702 -36.66 18.13 -3.63
CA PHE A 702 -35.56 18.89 -3.08
C PHE A 702 -34.39 17.96 -2.75
N THR A 703 -33.21 18.27 -3.26
CA THR A 703 -32.00 17.41 -3.10
C THR A 703 -30.79 18.22 -2.67
N THR A 704 -29.85 17.54 -2.03
CA THR A 704 -28.53 18.11 -1.72
C THR A 704 -27.72 18.35 -3.00
N PRO A 705 -26.70 19.26 -2.97
CA PRO A 705 -25.88 19.57 -4.14
C PRO A 705 -25.20 18.34 -4.75
N VAL A 706 -24.79 17.39 -3.91
CA VAL A 706 -24.13 16.14 -4.37
C VAL A 706 -25.08 15.30 -5.23
N ILE A 707 -26.37 15.25 -4.87
CA ILE A 707 -27.36 14.53 -5.69
C ILE A 707 -27.74 15.36 -6.93
N GLN A 708 -27.82 16.68 -6.83
CA GLN A 708 -28.00 17.58 -7.98
C GLN A 708 -26.93 17.36 -9.04
N HIS A 709 -25.66 17.26 -8.64
CA HIS A 709 -24.56 16.89 -9.53
C HIS A 709 -24.86 15.63 -10.34
N ARG A 710 -25.29 14.53 -9.67
CA ARG A 710 -25.62 13.26 -10.32
C ARG A 710 -26.85 13.36 -11.23
N ILE A 711 -27.85 14.11 -10.83
CA ILE A 711 -29.05 14.36 -11.63
C ILE A 711 -28.70 15.17 -12.89
N SER A 712 -27.87 16.22 -12.75
CA SER A 712 -27.42 17.04 -13.89
C SER A 712 -26.65 16.21 -14.92
N LEU A 713 -25.84 15.23 -14.48
CA LEU A 713 -25.21 14.26 -15.40
C LEU A 713 -26.24 13.46 -16.21
N VAL A 714 -27.23 12.87 -15.54
CA VAL A 714 -28.24 12.05 -16.23
C VAL A 714 -29.13 12.88 -17.15
N ARG A 715 -29.43 14.13 -16.78
CA ARG A 715 -30.13 15.08 -17.66
C ARG A 715 -29.28 15.46 -18.87
N GLY A 716 -27.97 15.63 -18.67
CA GLY A 716 -27.01 15.85 -19.75
C GLY A 716 -27.03 14.65 -20.74
N ASP A 717 -26.98 13.42 -20.20
CA ASP A 717 -27.06 12.19 -21.02
C ASP A 717 -28.37 12.13 -21.86
N LEU A 718 -29.51 12.53 -21.28
CA LEU A 718 -30.78 12.62 -22.00
C LEU A 718 -30.71 13.67 -23.13
N CYS A 719 -30.12 14.86 -22.85
CA CYS A 719 -29.93 15.90 -23.87
C CYS A 719 -29.01 15.45 -25.00
N MET A 720 -27.99 14.63 -24.71
CA MET A 720 -27.12 14.02 -25.73
C MET A 720 -27.93 13.09 -26.65
N VAL A 721 -28.78 12.24 -26.07
CA VAL A 721 -29.66 11.33 -26.84
C VAL A 721 -30.60 12.11 -27.77
N TYR A 722 -31.13 13.24 -27.31
CA TYR A 722 -31.97 14.13 -28.11
C TYR A 722 -31.19 15.08 -29.04
N LYS A 723 -29.83 14.96 -29.08
CA LYS A 723 -28.94 15.83 -29.87
C LYS A 723 -29.03 17.31 -29.50
N ASN A 724 -29.46 17.62 -28.29
CA ASN A 724 -29.45 18.98 -27.73
C ASN A 724 -28.12 19.25 -27.01
N TYR A 725 -27.04 19.31 -27.79
CA TYR A 725 -25.67 19.38 -27.29
C TYR A 725 -25.41 20.64 -26.44
N GLY A 726 -25.97 21.78 -26.80
CA GLY A 726 -25.81 23.00 -26.02
C GLY A 726 -26.44 22.93 -24.62
N ALA A 727 -27.56 22.22 -24.46
CA ALA A 727 -28.16 21.98 -23.16
C ALA A 727 -27.35 20.92 -22.39
N ALA A 728 -26.83 19.89 -23.07
CA ALA A 728 -25.97 18.88 -22.46
C ALA A 728 -24.69 19.49 -21.86
N ILE A 729 -24.00 20.35 -22.63
CA ILE A 729 -22.81 21.07 -22.19
C ILE A 729 -23.08 21.83 -20.89
N ARG A 730 -24.16 22.68 -20.87
CA ARG A 730 -24.49 23.44 -19.65
C ARG A 730 -24.75 22.58 -18.42
N LEU A 731 -25.42 21.44 -18.59
CA LEU A 731 -25.71 20.50 -17.50
C LEU A 731 -24.45 19.78 -17.00
N TYR A 732 -23.52 19.44 -17.89
CA TYR A 732 -22.24 18.85 -17.51
C TYR A 732 -21.30 19.88 -16.86
N GLU A 733 -21.32 21.15 -17.31
CA GLU A 733 -20.60 22.24 -16.66
C GLU A 733 -21.15 22.50 -15.24
N GLU A 734 -22.47 22.56 -15.08
CA GLU A 734 -23.12 22.65 -13.76
C GLU A 734 -22.70 21.50 -12.84
N ALA A 735 -22.70 20.27 -13.36
CA ALA A 735 -22.23 19.12 -12.59
C ALA A 735 -20.75 19.25 -12.18
N ASN A 736 -19.88 19.75 -13.05
CA ASN A 736 -18.48 19.98 -12.74
C ASN A 736 -18.29 21.08 -11.68
N GLU A 737 -19.04 22.19 -11.77
CA GLU A 737 -18.99 23.27 -10.78
C GLU A 737 -19.41 22.79 -9.39
N ILE A 738 -20.50 22.05 -9.29
CA ILE A 738 -20.96 21.45 -8.02
C ILE A 738 -19.89 20.51 -7.46
N SER A 739 -19.28 19.69 -8.29
CA SER A 739 -18.22 18.76 -7.89
C SER A 739 -17.00 19.51 -7.33
N LEU A 740 -16.58 20.61 -7.94
CA LEU A 740 -15.45 21.41 -7.47
C LEU A 740 -15.74 22.10 -6.11
N ILE A 741 -16.96 22.58 -5.91
CA ILE A 741 -17.33 23.29 -4.67
C ILE A 741 -17.45 22.31 -3.47
N TYR A 742 -18.10 21.19 -3.66
CA TYR A 742 -18.49 20.27 -2.58
C TYR A 742 -17.62 19.02 -2.44
N GLY A 743 -16.93 18.60 -3.50
CA GLY A 743 -16.13 17.38 -3.53
C GLY A 743 -14.61 17.60 -3.55
N GLY A 744 -14.16 18.77 -4.02
CA GLY A 744 -12.71 19.03 -4.18
C GLY A 744 -12.00 18.15 -5.22
N GLU A 745 -12.69 17.23 -5.85
CA GLU A 745 -12.21 16.38 -6.96
C GLU A 745 -13.16 16.43 -8.14
N LYS A 746 -12.56 16.42 -9.32
CA LYS A 746 -13.25 16.36 -10.60
C LYS A 746 -13.83 14.95 -10.78
N THR A 747 -15.11 14.83 -11.08
CA THR A 747 -15.66 13.51 -11.39
C THR A 747 -15.27 13.10 -12.80
N ILE A 748 -14.74 11.89 -12.94
CA ILE A 748 -14.33 11.32 -14.23
C ILE A 748 -15.43 11.45 -15.26
N GLU A 749 -16.64 11.10 -14.87
CA GLU A 749 -17.82 11.04 -15.73
C GLU A 749 -18.23 12.42 -16.25
N ALA A 750 -18.24 13.45 -15.40
CA ALA A 750 -18.59 14.79 -15.80
C ALA A 750 -17.60 15.38 -16.82
N TYR A 751 -16.29 15.20 -16.59
CA TYR A 751 -15.27 15.67 -17.53
C TYR A 751 -15.25 14.89 -18.84
N PHE A 752 -15.46 13.58 -18.78
CA PHE A 752 -15.53 12.76 -19.98
C PHE A 752 -16.73 13.13 -20.84
N ASN A 753 -17.94 13.17 -20.27
CA ASN A 753 -19.17 13.49 -20.99
C ASN A 753 -19.14 14.93 -21.56
N LEU A 754 -18.59 15.87 -20.81
CA LEU A 754 -18.39 17.24 -21.28
C LEU A 754 -17.39 17.27 -22.45
N GLY A 755 -16.27 16.57 -22.35
CA GLY A 755 -15.32 16.47 -23.45
C GLY A 755 -15.92 15.86 -24.71
N VAL A 756 -16.72 14.79 -24.57
CA VAL A 756 -17.44 14.17 -25.69
C VAL A 756 -18.44 15.14 -26.33
N ALA A 757 -19.17 15.90 -25.50
CA ALA A 757 -20.10 16.91 -26.02
C ALA A 757 -19.39 18.03 -26.78
N TYR A 758 -18.20 18.47 -26.31
CA TYR A 758 -17.37 19.44 -27.01
C TYR A 758 -16.80 18.90 -28.33
N VAL A 759 -16.36 17.61 -28.38
CA VAL A 759 -15.92 16.97 -29.64
C VAL A 759 -17.04 17.01 -30.68
N ILE A 760 -18.27 16.68 -30.30
CA ILE A 760 -19.43 16.67 -31.21
C ILE A 760 -19.78 18.09 -31.70
N CYS A 761 -19.51 19.11 -30.88
CA CYS A 761 -19.72 20.52 -31.25
C CYS A 761 -18.51 21.16 -31.95
N ASP A 762 -17.46 20.40 -32.29
CA ASP A 762 -16.22 20.86 -32.91
C ASP A 762 -15.43 21.87 -32.07
N MET A 763 -15.65 21.85 -30.75
CA MET A 763 -14.92 22.64 -29.76
C MET A 763 -13.69 21.85 -29.24
N LEU A 764 -12.71 21.65 -30.11
CA LEU A 764 -11.65 20.65 -29.91
C LEU A 764 -10.65 21.04 -28.80
N GLU A 765 -10.39 22.34 -28.59
CA GLU A 765 -9.50 22.80 -27.52
C GLU A 765 -10.10 22.58 -26.14
N GLU A 766 -11.39 22.84 -25.98
CA GLU A 766 -12.14 22.63 -24.75
C GLU A 766 -12.26 21.12 -24.44
N ALA A 767 -12.49 20.30 -25.45
CA ALA A 767 -12.51 18.85 -25.33
C ALA A 767 -11.17 18.31 -24.82
N GLU A 768 -10.08 18.78 -25.40
CA GLU A 768 -8.71 18.38 -25.00
C GLU A 768 -8.42 18.76 -23.54
N LYS A 769 -8.82 19.96 -23.10
CA LYS A 769 -8.72 20.39 -21.71
C LYS A 769 -9.51 19.46 -20.77
N CYS A 770 -10.72 19.06 -21.17
CA CYS A 770 -11.54 18.15 -20.38
C CYS A 770 -10.88 16.78 -20.22
N PHE A 771 -10.41 16.17 -21.32
CA PHE A 771 -9.77 14.86 -21.25
C PHE A 771 -8.44 14.90 -20.51
N ASN A 772 -7.60 15.92 -20.72
CA ASN A 772 -6.37 16.09 -19.94
C ASN A 772 -6.63 16.29 -18.44
N SER A 773 -7.79 16.84 -18.08
CA SER A 773 -8.21 16.98 -16.68
C SER A 773 -8.51 15.65 -15.99
N LEU A 774 -8.78 14.57 -16.75
CA LEU A 774 -8.90 13.22 -16.22
C LEU A 774 -7.56 12.68 -15.68
N LEU A 775 -6.44 13.18 -16.18
CA LEU A 775 -5.10 12.78 -15.79
C LEU A 775 -4.43 13.78 -14.83
N TYR A 776 -5.17 14.45 -13.98
CA TYR A 776 -4.65 15.47 -13.06
C TYR A 776 -3.45 14.98 -12.20
N GLN A 777 -3.34 13.66 -11.99
CA GLN A 777 -2.15 13.01 -11.42
C GLN A 777 -1.81 11.78 -12.28
N LYS A 778 -1.20 11.99 -13.44
CA LYS A 778 -0.89 10.94 -14.43
C LYS A 778 -0.25 9.68 -13.82
N ASP A 779 0.64 9.87 -12.84
CA ASP A 779 1.34 8.76 -12.17
C ASP A 779 0.50 8.06 -11.09
N LYS A 780 -0.68 8.61 -10.74
CA LYS A 780 -1.62 8.06 -9.76
C LYS A 780 -3.02 7.85 -10.34
N ALA A 781 -3.17 8.08 -11.66
CA ALA A 781 -4.43 7.85 -12.33
C ALA A 781 -4.85 6.39 -12.13
N ASN A 782 -6.07 6.19 -11.63
CA ASN A 782 -6.61 4.83 -11.59
C ASN A 782 -6.96 4.38 -13.01
N GLN A 783 -7.13 3.10 -13.18
CA GLN A 783 -7.32 2.50 -14.49
C GLN A 783 -8.62 2.94 -15.18
N ILE A 784 -9.67 3.22 -14.42
CA ILE A 784 -10.92 3.76 -14.97
C ILE A 784 -10.66 5.14 -15.59
N GLU A 785 -9.91 6.01 -14.89
CA GLU A 785 -9.50 7.32 -15.40
C GLU A 785 -8.72 7.19 -16.71
N LEU A 786 -7.79 6.25 -16.78
CA LEU A 786 -7.02 5.98 -17.99
C LEU A 786 -7.88 5.46 -19.14
N ILE A 787 -8.86 4.58 -18.87
CA ILE A 787 -9.80 4.08 -19.91
C ILE A 787 -10.58 5.26 -20.49
N TYR A 788 -11.20 6.09 -19.67
CA TYR A 788 -11.97 7.23 -20.12
C TYR A 788 -11.10 8.29 -20.84
N TYR A 789 -9.88 8.50 -20.35
CA TYR A 789 -8.91 9.38 -21.02
C TYR A 789 -8.58 8.89 -22.43
N HIS A 790 -8.13 7.65 -22.57
CA HIS A 790 -7.74 7.12 -23.86
C HIS A 790 -8.90 7.02 -24.84
N TYR A 791 -10.10 6.67 -24.35
CA TYR A 791 -11.29 6.66 -25.17
C TYR A 791 -11.72 8.06 -25.61
N GLY A 792 -11.69 9.04 -24.71
CA GLY A 792 -11.97 10.44 -25.04
C GLY A 792 -10.96 11.03 -26.02
N MET A 793 -9.67 10.78 -25.80
CA MET A 793 -8.63 11.20 -26.73
C MET A 793 -8.76 10.56 -28.10
N ALA A 794 -9.19 9.29 -28.18
CA ALA A 794 -9.45 8.63 -29.46
C ALA A 794 -10.56 9.33 -30.24
N GLN A 795 -11.65 9.77 -29.56
CA GLN A 795 -12.72 10.53 -30.20
C GLN A 795 -12.24 11.90 -30.71
N LEU A 796 -11.46 12.60 -29.89
CA LEU A 796 -10.88 13.89 -30.25
C LEU A 796 -9.94 13.78 -31.47
N LEU A 797 -9.02 12.78 -31.46
CA LEU A 797 -8.07 12.56 -32.52
C LEU A 797 -8.76 12.17 -33.84
N LEU A 798 -9.83 11.37 -33.77
CA LEU A 798 -10.63 11.03 -34.94
C LEU A 798 -11.28 12.29 -35.55
N GLN A 799 -11.82 13.19 -34.72
CA GLN A 799 -12.41 14.44 -35.17
C GLN A 799 -11.36 15.40 -35.77
N LYS A 800 -10.09 15.35 -35.28
CA LYS A 800 -8.96 16.07 -35.85
C LYS A 800 -8.44 15.47 -37.19
N GLY A 801 -8.95 14.29 -37.59
CA GLY A 801 -8.48 13.56 -38.77
C GLY A 801 -7.23 12.71 -38.54
N GLU A 802 -6.77 12.60 -37.31
CA GLU A 802 -5.57 11.85 -36.90
C GLU A 802 -5.95 10.38 -36.62
N ASN A 803 -6.34 9.64 -37.69
CA ASN A 803 -6.98 8.35 -37.61
C ASN A 803 -6.09 7.24 -37.00
N ILE A 804 -4.77 7.29 -37.23
CA ILE A 804 -3.82 6.28 -36.72
C ILE A 804 -3.63 6.46 -35.22
N GLU A 805 -3.42 7.69 -34.77
CA GLU A 805 -3.28 8.05 -33.37
C GLU A 805 -4.60 7.76 -32.60
N ALA A 806 -5.75 8.03 -33.24
CA ALA A 806 -7.06 7.65 -32.70
C ALA A 806 -7.18 6.14 -32.47
N LEU A 807 -6.73 5.33 -33.44
CA LEU A 807 -6.74 3.87 -33.34
C LEU A 807 -5.82 3.39 -32.20
N GLN A 808 -4.63 3.97 -32.08
CA GLN A 808 -3.68 3.64 -31.01
C GLN A 808 -4.26 3.97 -29.64
N SER A 809 -4.80 5.17 -29.47
CA SER A 809 -5.40 5.58 -28.21
C SER A 809 -6.61 4.70 -27.82
N ASN A 810 -7.47 4.38 -28.79
CA ASN A 810 -8.61 3.49 -28.54
C ASN A 810 -8.17 2.05 -28.22
N GLN A 811 -7.09 1.58 -28.84
CA GLN A 811 -6.53 0.25 -28.52
C GLN A 811 -5.97 0.20 -27.09
N GLU A 812 -5.35 1.30 -26.61
CA GLU A 812 -4.96 1.40 -25.18
C GLU A 812 -6.16 1.35 -24.25
N ALA A 813 -7.27 2.02 -24.60
CA ALA A 813 -8.50 1.89 -23.82
C ALA A 813 -9.01 0.43 -23.80
N ILE A 814 -8.99 -0.29 -24.94
CA ILE A 814 -9.37 -1.72 -25.03
C ILE A 814 -8.43 -2.57 -24.17
N ASN A 815 -7.12 -2.38 -24.27
CA ASN A 815 -6.13 -3.11 -23.47
C ASN A 815 -6.37 -2.91 -21.97
N LEU A 816 -6.64 -1.68 -21.56
CA LEU A 816 -6.99 -1.34 -20.19
C LEU A 816 -8.31 -1.99 -19.76
N ILE A 817 -9.34 -2.02 -20.61
CA ILE A 817 -10.61 -2.71 -20.34
C ILE A 817 -10.40 -4.21 -20.23
N ASP A 818 -9.63 -4.81 -21.15
CA ASP A 818 -9.30 -6.24 -21.11
C ASP A 818 -8.58 -6.60 -19.83
N SER A 819 -7.77 -5.69 -19.35
CA SER A 819 -7.06 -5.82 -18.11
C SER A 819 -7.94 -5.57 -16.89
N TRP A 820 -8.90 -4.64 -16.90
CA TRP A 820 -9.84 -4.38 -15.80
C TRP A 820 -10.91 -5.49 -15.64
N GLY A 821 -11.45 -5.96 -16.73
CA GLY A 821 -12.49 -7.01 -16.78
C GLY A 821 -13.48 -6.81 -17.94
N PRO A 822 -13.90 -7.90 -18.60
CA PRO A 822 -14.69 -7.85 -19.82
C PRO A 822 -16.13 -7.30 -19.64
N THR A 823 -16.57 -7.06 -18.41
CA THR A 823 -17.97 -6.81 -18.05
C THR A 823 -18.32 -5.36 -17.77
N ILE A 824 -17.39 -4.40 -17.93
CA ILE A 824 -17.73 -2.98 -17.73
C ILE A 824 -18.56 -2.44 -18.90
N SER A 825 -19.52 -1.54 -18.56
CA SER A 825 -20.54 -1.05 -19.50
C SER A 825 -19.95 -0.34 -20.73
N ILE A 826 -18.83 0.39 -20.54
CA ILE A 826 -18.16 1.15 -21.60
C ILE A 826 -17.47 0.28 -22.65
N ARG A 827 -17.22 -1.01 -22.36
CA ARG A 827 -16.51 -1.92 -23.28
C ARG A 827 -17.11 -1.94 -24.68
N LYS A 828 -18.40 -2.12 -24.73
CA LYS A 828 -19.12 -2.21 -26.00
C LYS A 828 -18.97 -0.94 -26.84
N GLU A 829 -19.09 0.21 -26.20
CA GLU A 829 -18.94 1.51 -26.86
C GLU A 829 -17.53 1.70 -27.43
N VAL A 830 -16.49 1.33 -26.68
CA VAL A 830 -15.09 1.42 -27.11
C VAL A 830 -14.77 0.45 -28.26
N GLU A 831 -15.32 -0.79 -28.21
CA GLU A 831 -15.16 -1.78 -29.28
C GLU A 831 -15.89 -1.36 -30.56
N GLU A 832 -17.13 -0.88 -30.47
CA GLU A 832 -17.87 -0.35 -31.59
C GLU A 832 -17.17 0.85 -32.21
N PHE A 833 -16.61 1.74 -31.39
CA PHE A 833 -15.86 2.90 -31.86
C PHE A 833 -14.56 2.48 -32.57
N ASN A 834 -13.94 1.40 -32.17
CA ASN A 834 -12.75 0.85 -32.82
C ASN A 834 -13.03 0.46 -34.28
N GLU A 835 -14.22 -0.09 -34.54
CA GLU A 835 -14.64 -0.43 -35.91
C GLU A 835 -14.95 0.83 -36.75
N VAL A 836 -15.48 1.88 -36.16
CA VAL A 836 -15.66 3.19 -36.80
C VAL A 836 -14.33 3.76 -37.26
N ILE A 837 -13.31 3.77 -36.37
CA ILE A 837 -11.98 4.27 -36.70
C ILE A 837 -11.37 3.44 -37.85
N LYS A 838 -11.45 2.13 -37.80
CA LYS A 838 -10.93 1.23 -38.86
C LYS A 838 -11.62 1.46 -40.19
N HIS A 839 -12.94 1.75 -40.19
CA HIS A 839 -13.68 2.09 -41.39
C HIS A 839 -13.14 3.39 -42.02
N ASN A 840 -12.97 4.45 -41.20
CA ASN A 840 -12.44 5.73 -41.68
C ASN A 840 -10.99 5.61 -42.23
N ILE A 841 -10.16 4.74 -41.66
CA ILE A 841 -8.81 4.47 -42.19
C ILE A 841 -8.87 3.75 -43.56
N ARG A 842 -9.86 2.94 -43.80
CA ARG A 842 -10.01 2.21 -45.11
C ARG A 842 -10.56 3.09 -46.22
N GLU A 843 -11.37 4.12 -45.86
CA GLU A 843 -11.99 5.02 -46.85
C GLU A 843 -11.07 6.18 -47.24
N ASN A 844 -10.10 6.55 -46.39
CA ASN A 844 -9.04 7.53 -46.66
C ASN A 844 -7.74 6.82 -47.15
#